data_fac24ec210f837f6544cfd1b42e7c341
#
_entry.id   fac24ec210f837f6544cfd1b42e7c341
#
_cell.length_a   1.000
_cell.length_b   1.000
_cell.length_c   1.000
_cell.angle_alpha   90.00
_cell.angle_beta   90.00
_cell.angle_gamma   90.00
#
_symmetry.space_group_name_H-M   'P 1'
#
loop_
_entity.id
_entity.type
_entity.pdbx_description
1 polymer ?
#
loop_
_entity_poly.entity_id
_entity_poly.type
_entity_poly.pdbx_seq_one_letter_code
_entity_poly.pdbx_strand_id
1 'polypeptide(L)'
;MSKGRYRSLLQYAKECDSVGNGIVRFSFDSLQVKVLRKCGEGCRIVLHSSKCEVVKDVSESFLLGSYYSGDLGKAYLKFYDDLNDRVYIWYDSLGHKPYFITDLPPDKILNNKGIVSDKSFYGTELVERVDLLSGRKVTLTKIIVKDPQAVPRLRELVPKAWEAKIKYHDNYVFDVGMIPGMMYSIRDGKIQQAKLDLSEEIINNVSKYFRDEGPEAIKLALTMIPLYELRPPKIRRLAIDIEVFTPYRSRVPNPEEASYPIISISLVSNDGLQKVLTLWRSNVDLGDMRDLPNNVVVEFFDSEEAMIKELFRVVNDYPLIITFNGDNFDLHYLMNRALLLGIDVDSIPFEVVRDFIGVKHGFHIDLYKFFSIEAIQNYAFEGRYKEKTLDAVASALLGVSKVEVDTFVSDLPLTKLVEYNFRDAWLTLNLTTFDDELVWKLIILISRLAKMSIEDVTRRKVSAWIKNLMFWEHRRRGYLIPNQEDLLSIKGKVVTAAKIGGKRYAGAIVIDPVPGVYFNVVVADFASLYPSIIKKWNISYETIDPLDKQCIKSYDIKDEKGDTIHKVCVDSAGITAQLVGLLRDFRVKIYKKLSKSPNIKQELKSWYEVVQRAMKVYINASYGVFGHARFPFYTPSAAESVTAIGRYVISSTISKAKELGLKVLYGDTDSLFLWNPSEDSLQKLRDWVVSNFGLDLELDKTYKFVAFALKKNYLGLQDGGGIDVKGLMGKKRNVPKILQETFIEVVNALSKLNNTPESMEDVKEFLRLKVHDLYVKLKDRSFTLDEVAYRTTLNKDPSEYVKTTPQHVKAAKQLVSNGINITRGDVILYVKVRSKDKVKAIQLAKVDDVDVESYLDYVKSILEQVLIPFSITWDDIAGTAKLEAFMK
;
A
#
# COMPACT_ATOMS: atom_id res chain seq x y z
N MET A 1 16.90 -22.47 43.69
CA MET A 1 17.30 -23.29 42.52
C MET A 1 16.59 -24.62 42.61
N SER A 2 15.36 -24.70 42.12
CA SER A 2 14.63 -25.98 42.03
C SER A 2 14.95 -26.58 40.67
N LYS A 3 15.59 -27.70 40.63
CA LYS A 3 15.76 -28.52 39.44
C LYS A 3 14.37 -29.00 39.01
N GLY A 4 13.74 -28.28 38.10
CA GLY A 4 12.56 -28.74 37.39
C GLY A 4 12.92 -30.02 36.65
N ARG A 5 12.31 -31.13 37.02
CA ARG A 5 12.42 -32.38 36.27
C ARG A 5 11.78 -32.17 34.92
N TYR A 6 12.55 -32.15 33.85
CA TYR A 6 12.06 -32.20 32.48
C TYR A 6 11.23 -33.46 32.31
N ARG A 7 9.92 -33.32 32.11
CA ARG A 7 9.05 -34.40 31.74
C ARG A 7 9.14 -34.62 30.23
N SER A 8 9.41 -35.86 29.82
CA SER A 8 9.41 -36.22 28.41
C SER A 8 8.02 -35.98 27.82
N LEU A 9 7.93 -35.50 26.56
CA LEU A 9 6.67 -35.43 25.80
C LEU A 9 5.87 -36.72 25.84
N LEU A 10 6.55 -37.89 25.91
CA LEU A 10 5.95 -39.22 26.11
C LEU A 10 5.07 -39.33 27.34
N GLN A 11 5.27 -38.50 28.37
CA GLN A 11 4.45 -38.53 29.61
C GLN A 11 3.11 -37.82 29.45
N TYR A 12 2.91 -37.05 28.38
CA TYR A 12 1.68 -36.33 28.10
C TYR A 12 0.83 -37.03 27.01
N ALA A 13 1.35 -38.06 26.34
CA ALA A 13 0.65 -38.79 25.29
C ALA A 13 -0.30 -39.83 25.86
N LYS A 14 -1.56 -39.85 25.42
CA LYS A 14 -2.55 -40.84 25.74
C LYS A 14 -2.43 -42.07 24.83
N GLU A 15 -1.97 -41.92 23.61
CA GLU A 15 -1.73 -42.99 22.64
C GLU A 15 -0.46 -42.68 21.85
N CYS A 16 0.34 -43.70 21.57
CA CYS A 16 1.60 -43.60 20.86
C CYS A 16 1.63 -44.62 19.74
N ASP A 17 1.64 -44.16 18.48
CA ASP A 17 1.83 -45.00 17.32
C ASP A 17 3.24 -44.78 16.74
N SER A 18 4.01 -45.87 16.62
CA SER A 18 5.30 -45.83 15.92
C SER A 18 5.09 -45.97 14.42
N VAL A 19 5.43 -44.95 13.67
CA VAL A 19 5.47 -45.01 12.19
C VAL A 19 6.91 -45.14 11.76
N GLY A 20 7.23 -46.09 10.88
CA GLY A 20 8.59 -46.30 10.38
C GLY A 20 9.30 -45.01 9.93
N ASN A 21 10.65 -44.96 10.05
CA ASN A 21 11.55 -43.84 9.82
C ASN A 21 11.68 -42.81 10.96
N GLY A 22 11.57 -43.24 12.24
CA GLY A 22 11.90 -42.41 13.39
C GLY A 22 10.86 -41.32 13.70
N ILE A 23 9.65 -41.43 13.17
CA ILE A 23 8.53 -40.54 13.48
C ILE A 23 7.67 -41.20 14.54
N VAL A 24 7.47 -40.55 15.66
CA VAL A 24 6.53 -40.95 16.70
C VAL A 24 5.36 -39.98 16.66
N ARG A 25 4.13 -40.52 16.53
CA ARG A 25 2.88 -39.74 16.60
C ARG A 25 2.29 -39.83 17.99
N PHE A 26 1.85 -38.70 18.48
CA PHE A 26 1.08 -38.61 19.72
C PHE A 26 -0.27 -37.98 19.44
N SER A 27 -1.34 -38.52 19.94
CA SER A 27 -2.61 -37.84 20.01
C SER A 27 -2.89 -37.42 21.46
N PHE A 28 -3.20 -36.15 21.66
CA PHE A 28 -3.59 -35.58 22.92
C PHE A 28 -4.88 -34.78 22.72
N ASP A 29 -5.99 -35.23 23.25
CA ASP A 29 -7.30 -34.56 23.23
C ASP A 29 -7.64 -33.83 21.90
N SER A 30 -7.62 -34.54 20.78
CA SER A 30 -7.76 -34.02 19.41
C SER A 30 -6.52 -33.37 18.77
N LEU A 31 -5.43 -33.21 19.47
CA LEU A 31 -4.17 -32.68 18.94
C LEU A 31 -3.31 -33.84 18.37
N GLN A 32 -2.89 -33.71 17.11
CA GLN A 32 -1.88 -34.58 16.53
C GLN A 32 -0.49 -33.94 16.66
N VAL A 33 0.30 -34.41 17.60
CA VAL A 33 1.70 -34.01 17.78
C VAL A 33 2.61 -35.06 17.13
N LYS A 34 3.36 -34.70 16.11
CA LYS A 34 4.40 -35.56 15.54
C LYS A 34 5.73 -35.18 16.16
N VAL A 35 6.36 -36.10 16.83
CA VAL A 35 7.62 -35.83 17.56
C VAL A 35 8.79 -36.54 16.90
N LEU A 36 9.87 -35.80 16.72
CA LEU A 36 11.23 -36.23 16.37
C LEU A 36 11.38 -36.88 15.00
N ARG A 37 11.75 -36.10 14.00
CA ARG A 37 12.35 -36.60 12.78
C ARG A 37 13.88 -36.56 12.92
N LYS A 38 14.51 -37.73 13.07
CA LYS A 38 15.94 -37.89 12.81
C LYS A 38 16.12 -38.04 11.30
N CYS A 39 16.65 -37.01 10.61
CA CYS A 39 17.17 -37.21 9.25
C CYS A 39 18.50 -37.95 9.35
N GLY A 40 18.55 -39.22 8.96
CA GLY A 40 19.78 -39.89 8.70
C GLY A 40 20.54 -39.28 7.49
N GLU A 41 21.85 -39.45 7.42
CA GLU A 41 22.66 -39.07 6.27
C GLU A 41 22.02 -39.60 4.98
N GLY A 42 21.55 -38.71 4.09
CA GLY A 42 20.95 -39.05 2.83
C GLY A 42 19.61 -38.44 2.46
N CYS A 43 18.99 -37.59 3.29
CA CYS A 43 17.80 -36.85 2.89
C CYS A 43 18.11 -35.79 1.83
N ARG A 44 18.21 -36.21 0.58
CA ARG A 44 18.18 -35.29 -0.57
C ARG A 44 16.71 -34.84 -0.77
N ILE A 45 16.44 -33.57 -0.62
CA ILE A 45 15.21 -33.01 -1.14
C ILE A 45 15.41 -32.82 -2.62
N VAL A 46 14.72 -33.64 -3.40
CA VAL A 46 14.61 -33.42 -4.83
C VAL A 46 13.60 -32.29 -4.99
N LEU A 47 14.00 -31.13 -5.45
CA LEU A 47 13.16 -30.01 -5.82
C LEU A 47 12.35 -30.35 -7.09
N HIS A 48 11.42 -31.25 -6.95
CA HIS A 48 10.35 -31.40 -7.92
C HIS A 48 9.07 -31.02 -7.22
N SER A 49 8.62 -29.78 -7.44
CA SER A 49 7.22 -29.47 -7.22
C SER A 49 6.46 -30.34 -8.21
N SER A 50 5.65 -31.26 -7.72
CA SER A 50 4.74 -32.04 -8.55
C SER A 50 3.71 -31.16 -9.28
N LYS A 51 3.69 -29.86 -8.95
CA LYS A 51 2.70 -28.86 -9.40
C LYS A 51 3.28 -27.73 -10.24
N CYS A 52 4.58 -27.74 -10.52
CA CYS A 52 5.21 -26.76 -11.40
C CYS A 52 5.95 -27.46 -12.55
N GLU A 53 5.67 -27.06 -13.78
CA GLU A 53 6.25 -27.65 -14.99
C GLU A 53 6.75 -26.57 -15.94
N VAL A 54 7.91 -26.79 -16.54
CA VAL A 54 8.38 -26.03 -17.70
C VAL A 54 7.74 -26.65 -18.94
N VAL A 55 6.95 -25.84 -19.66
CA VAL A 55 6.11 -26.34 -20.75
C VAL A 55 6.40 -25.61 -22.07
N LYS A 56 6.12 -26.26 -23.19
CA LYS A 56 6.13 -25.63 -24.53
C LYS A 56 4.78 -25.02 -24.86
N ASP A 57 3.71 -25.66 -24.47
CA ASP A 57 2.35 -25.22 -24.65
C ASP A 57 1.71 -25.00 -23.27
N VAL A 58 0.84 -23.99 -23.16
CA VAL A 58 0.12 -23.65 -21.94
C VAL A 58 -1.36 -23.91 -22.19
N SER A 59 -2.00 -24.75 -21.36
CA SER A 59 -3.45 -24.85 -21.29
C SER A 59 -4.07 -23.53 -20.83
N GLU A 60 -5.39 -23.37 -20.95
CA GLU A 60 -6.07 -22.16 -20.53
C GLU A 60 -5.79 -21.86 -19.04
N SER A 61 -4.96 -20.84 -18.79
CA SER A 61 -4.40 -20.55 -17.47
C SER A 61 -4.22 -19.05 -17.25
N PHE A 62 -4.25 -18.62 -15.98
CA PHE A 62 -4.03 -17.24 -15.60
C PHE A 62 -2.55 -16.84 -15.69
N LEU A 63 -2.23 -15.82 -16.45
CA LEU A 63 -0.90 -15.21 -16.43
C LEU A 63 -0.74 -14.40 -15.14
N LEU A 64 0.16 -14.81 -14.24
CA LEU A 64 0.38 -14.12 -12.97
C LEU A 64 1.75 -13.47 -12.84
N GLY A 65 2.74 -13.93 -13.60
CA GLY A 65 4.10 -13.38 -13.51
C GLY A 65 4.82 -13.28 -14.86
N SER A 66 5.69 -12.28 -14.98
CA SER A 66 6.57 -12.07 -16.15
C SER A 66 7.98 -11.74 -15.69
N TYR A 67 8.99 -12.38 -16.27
CA TYR A 67 10.37 -12.35 -15.80
C TYR A 67 11.36 -12.41 -16.97
N TYR A 68 12.64 -12.33 -16.65
CA TYR A 68 13.74 -12.52 -17.57
C TYR A 68 14.74 -13.52 -16.99
N SER A 69 15.11 -14.52 -17.77
CA SER A 69 16.20 -15.43 -17.47
C SER A 69 17.49 -14.92 -18.09
N GLY A 70 18.47 -14.54 -17.25
CA GLY A 70 19.78 -14.10 -17.70
C GLY A 70 20.55 -15.23 -18.40
N ASP A 71 20.45 -16.45 -17.89
CA ASP A 71 21.16 -17.63 -18.41
C ASP A 71 20.68 -18.03 -19.81
N LEU A 72 19.39 -17.97 -20.04
CA LEU A 72 18.78 -18.30 -21.33
C LEU A 72 18.66 -17.09 -22.28
N GLY A 73 18.87 -15.87 -21.79
CA GLY A 73 18.68 -14.65 -22.56
C GLY A 73 17.25 -14.45 -23.07
N LYS A 74 16.24 -14.94 -22.32
CA LYS A 74 14.84 -14.98 -22.73
C LYS A 74 13.91 -14.46 -21.66
N ALA A 75 12.79 -13.86 -22.09
CA ALA A 75 11.64 -13.67 -21.22
C ALA A 75 11.01 -15.02 -20.86
N TYR A 76 10.44 -15.13 -19.67
CA TYR A 76 9.58 -16.25 -19.32
C TYR A 76 8.37 -15.76 -18.52
N LEU A 77 7.30 -16.52 -18.63
CA LEU A 77 6.01 -16.25 -18.02
C LEU A 77 5.65 -17.38 -17.07
N LYS A 78 5.06 -17.03 -15.93
CA LYS A 78 4.48 -18.01 -15.01
C LYS A 78 2.95 -17.90 -15.09
N PHE A 79 2.32 -19.03 -15.40
CA PHE A 79 0.87 -19.17 -15.46
C PHE A 79 0.39 -20.05 -14.32
N TYR A 80 -0.85 -19.84 -13.92
CA TYR A 80 -1.52 -20.69 -12.96
C TYR A 80 -2.81 -21.27 -13.55
N ASP A 81 -2.87 -22.59 -13.63
CA ASP A 81 -4.06 -23.36 -13.98
C ASP A 81 -4.81 -23.69 -12.69
N ASP A 82 -5.90 -22.98 -12.45
CA ASP A 82 -6.69 -23.14 -11.22
C ASP A 82 -7.68 -24.31 -11.25
N LEU A 83 -7.84 -24.98 -12.39
CA LEU A 83 -8.62 -26.22 -12.50
C LEU A 83 -7.79 -27.43 -12.07
N ASN A 84 -6.49 -27.44 -12.44
CA ASN A 84 -5.58 -28.54 -12.17
C ASN A 84 -4.62 -28.24 -11.02
N ASP A 85 -4.68 -27.04 -10.42
CA ASP A 85 -3.77 -26.54 -9.38
C ASP A 85 -2.29 -26.66 -9.77
N ARG A 86 -1.95 -26.14 -10.96
CA ARG A 86 -0.61 -26.25 -11.54
C ARG A 86 -0.03 -24.88 -11.92
N VAL A 87 1.28 -24.75 -11.76
CA VAL A 87 2.05 -23.61 -12.25
C VAL A 87 2.79 -24.05 -13.51
N TYR A 88 2.62 -23.31 -14.61
CA TYR A 88 3.35 -23.51 -15.84
C TYR A 88 4.37 -22.40 -16.02
N ILE A 89 5.61 -22.77 -16.32
CA ILE A 89 6.69 -21.87 -16.72
C ILE A 89 6.87 -22.00 -18.22
N TRP A 90 6.60 -20.93 -18.95
CA TRP A 90 6.77 -20.87 -20.39
C TRP A 90 7.86 -19.86 -20.75
N TYR A 91 8.87 -20.31 -21.48
CA TYR A 91 9.94 -19.47 -22.01
C TYR A 91 9.59 -18.95 -23.39
N ASP A 92 9.89 -17.68 -23.65
CA ASP A 92 9.59 -17.06 -24.95
C ASP A 92 10.13 -17.89 -26.12
N SER A 93 9.24 -18.27 -27.03
CA SER A 93 9.51 -18.94 -28.29
C SER A 93 9.38 -18.04 -29.51
N LEU A 94 8.94 -16.76 -29.30
CA LEU A 94 8.73 -15.78 -30.37
C LEU A 94 10.03 -15.05 -30.74
N GLY A 95 11.07 -15.20 -29.95
CA GLY A 95 12.38 -14.59 -30.20
C GLY A 95 12.45 -13.11 -29.86
N HIS A 96 11.56 -12.63 -28.99
CA HIS A 96 11.54 -11.24 -28.54
C HIS A 96 12.86 -10.83 -27.88
N LYS A 97 13.33 -9.62 -28.21
CA LYS A 97 14.57 -9.09 -27.66
C LYS A 97 14.39 -7.71 -27.06
N PRO A 98 15.21 -7.36 -26.07
CA PRO A 98 15.22 -6.00 -25.52
C PRO A 98 15.61 -4.96 -26.57
N TYR A 99 15.08 -3.76 -26.46
CA TYR A 99 15.39 -2.65 -27.35
C TYR A 99 15.11 -1.31 -26.70
N PHE A 100 15.55 -0.25 -27.36
CA PHE A 100 15.13 1.12 -27.17
C PHE A 100 15.03 1.81 -28.53
N ILE A 101 14.48 3.01 -28.59
CA ILE A 101 14.16 3.71 -29.82
C ILE A 101 14.96 5.01 -29.90
N THR A 102 15.42 5.38 -31.09
CA THR A 102 16.12 6.63 -31.36
C THR A 102 15.65 7.25 -32.69
N ASP A 103 15.90 8.57 -32.88
CA ASP A 103 15.65 9.30 -34.13
C ASP A 103 16.81 9.18 -35.16
N LEU A 104 17.92 8.56 -34.76
CA LEU A 104 19.00 8.30 -35.69
C LEU A 104 18.59 7.27 -36.74
N PRO A 105 18.86 7.50 -38.02
CA PRO A 105 18.61 6.53 -39.08
C PRO A 105 19.56 5.33 -38.95
N PRO A 106 19.17 4.14 -39.45
CA PRO A 106 19.92 2.89 -39.28
C PRO A 106 21.38 2.96 -39.74
N ASP A 107 21.65 3.68 -40.84
CA ASP A 107 23.02 3.85 -41.40
C ASP A 107 23.95 4.56 -40.38
N LYS A 108 23.49 5.59 -39.72
CA LYS A 108 24.26 6.28 -38.67
C LYS A 108 24.52 5.42 -37.44
N ILE A 109 23.57 4.54 -37.08
CA ILE A 109 23.75 3.61 -35.99
C ILE A 109 24.77 2.54 -36.36
N LEU A 110 24.68 1.96 -37.56
CA LEU A 110 25.59 0.96 -38.08
C LEU A 110 27.03 1.47 -38.29
N ASN A 111 27.18 2.77 -38.47
CA ASN A 111 28.49 3.43 -38.54
C ASN A 111 29.02 3.85 -37.15
N ASN A 112 28.25 3.76 -36.11
CA ASN A 112 28.72 4.05 -34.75
C ASN A 112 29.44 2.86 -34.15
N LYS A 113 30.78 2.91 -34.15
CA LYS A 113 31.64 1.84 -33.65
C LYS A 113 31.34 1.47 -32.19
N GLY A 114 30.97 2.45 -31.35
CA GLY A 114 30.62 2.20 -29.93
C GLY A 114 29.40 1.34 -29.78
N ILE A 115 28.43 1.44 -30.69
CA ILE A 115 27.21 0.61 -30.66
C ILE A 115 27.45 -0.75 -31.30
N VAL A 116 28.01 -0.77 -32.52
CA VAL A 116 28.13 -2.00 -33.29
C VAL A 116 29.16 -2.99 -32.68
N SER A 117 30.22 -2.48 -32.04
CA SER A 117 31.22 -3.34 -31.38
C SER A 117 30.74 -3.91 -30.04
N ASP A 118 29.61 -3.46 -29.50
CA ASP A 118 29.07 -4.03 -28.27
C ASP A 118 28.58 -5.47 -28.49
N LYS A 119 29.04 -6.40 -27.66
CA LYS A 119 28.70 -7.83 -27.77
C LYS A 119 27.18 -8.10 -27.70
N SER A 120 26.44 -7.20 -27.07
CA SER A 120 24.99 -7.32 -26.92
C SER A 120 24.22 -6.68 -28.08
N PHE A 121 24.86 -5.92 -28.98
CA PHE A 121 24.17 -5.38 -30.15
C PHE A 121 23.66 -6.53 -31.03
N TYR A 122 22.39 -6.46 -31.42
CA TYR A 122 21.77 -7.46 -32.27
C TYR A 122 21.44 -6.93 -33.67
N GLY A 123 20.91 -5.70 -33.74
CA GLY A 123 20.54 -5.08 -35.02
C GLY A 123 19.63 -3.87 -34.85
N THR A 124 19.12 -3.40 -35.97
CA THR A 124 18.22 -2.26 -36.03
C THR A 124 16.94 -2.59 -36.80
N GLU A 125 15.83 -1.94 -36.46
CA GLU A 125 14.53 -2.06 -37.11
C GLU A 125 13.85 -0.69 -37.17
N LEU A 126 13.26 -0.33 -38.32
CA LEU A 126 12.45 0.89 -38.41
C LEU A 126 11.07 0.66 -37.78
N VAL A 127 10.59 1.66 -37.03
CA VAL A 127 9.28 1.65 -36.39
C VAL A 127 8.59 2.98 -36.59
N GLU A 128 7.31 2.94 -36.92
CA GLU A 128 6.47 4.14 -37.00
C GLU A 128 5.73 4.34 -35.67
N ARG A 129 5.69 5.58 -35.21
CA ARG A 129 4.94 6.01 -34.03
C ARG A 129 4.23 7.33 -34.30
N VAL A 130 3.13 7.57 -33.62
CA VAL A 130 2.52 8.90 -33.57
C VAL A 130 3.04 9.62 -32.34
N ASP A 131 3.74 10.70 -32.54
CA ASP A 131 4.16 11.60 -31.46
C ASP A 131 3.00 12.54 -31.11
N LEU A 132 2.40 12.34 -29.95
CA LEU A 132 1.24 13.12 -29.50
C LEU A 132 1.61 14.59 -29.17
N LEU A 133 2.88 14.88 -28.87
CA LEU A 133 3.34 16.25 -28.61
C LEU A 133 3.39 17.08 -29.89
N SER A 134 3.79 16.48 -31.00
CA SER A 134 3.85 17.13 -32.31
C SER A 134 2.62 16.84 -33.19
N GLY A 135 1.77 15.88 -32.80
CA GLY A 135 0.64 15.43 -33.61
C GLY A 135 1.04 14.71 -34.91
N ARG A 136 2.31 14.32 -35.06
CA ARG A 136 2.87 13.79 -36.31
C ARG A 136 3.20 12.33 -36.21
N LYS A 137 3.08 11.63 -37.31
CA LYS A 137 3.63 10.29 -37.49
C LYS A 137 5.15 10.45 -37.72
N VAL A 138 5.95 9.73 -36.94
CA VAL A 138 7.42 9.76 -37.00
C VAL A 138 7.95 8.35 -37.25
N THR A 139 8.97 8.27 -38.14
CA THR A 139 9.71 7.03 -38.36
C THR A 139 10.98 7.07 -37.50
N LEU A 140 11.13 6.09 -36.65
CA LEU A 140 12.20 5.97 -35.67
C LEU A 140 12.94 4.63 -35.85
N THR A 141 14.11 4.49 -35.28
CA THR A 141 14.88 3.25 -35.31
C THR A 141 14.91 2.59 -33.95
N LYS A 142 14.48 1.32 -33.89
CA LYS A 142 14.77 0.46 -32.74
C LYS A 142 16.21 0.03 -32.78
N ILE A 143 16.94 0.16 -31.68
CA ILE A 143 18.24 -0.49 -31.45
C ILE A 143 17.96 -1.73 -30.59
N ILE A 144 18.15 -2.90 -31.20
CA ILE A 144 17.83 -4.19 -30.60
C ILE A 144 19.10 -4.77 -29.99
N VAL A 145 18.98 -5.31 -28.77
CA VAL A 145 20.09 -5.89 -28.02
C VAL A 145 19.76 -7.33 -27.56
N LYS A 146 20.79 -8.12 -27.26
CA LYS A 146 20.65 -9.49 -26.78
C LYS A 146 20.33 -9.54 -25.28
N ASP A 147 20.85 -8.56 -24.53
CA ASP A 147 20.75 -8.48 -23.08
C ASP A 147 20.16 -7.13 -22.63
N PRO A 148 19.09 -7.09 -21.82
CA PRO A 148 18.50 -5.84 -21.34
C PRO A 148 19.48 -4.99 -20.53
N GLN A 149 20.53 -5.55 -19.95
CA GLN A 149 21.57 -4.79 -19.24
C GLN A 149 22.43 -3.93 -20.19
N ALA A 150 22.38 -4.18 -21.49
CA ALA A 150 23.07 -3.33 -22.47
C ALA A 150 22.34 -2.00 -22.74
N VAL A 151 21.03 -1.95 -22.56
CA VAL A 151 20.21 -0.74 -22.84
C VAL A 151 20.72 0.49 -22.10
N PRO A 152 21.02 0.46 -20.78
CA PRO A 152 21.49 1.66 -20.05
C PRO A 152 22.78 2.26 -20.60
N ARG A 153 23.72 1.44 -21.08
CA ARG A 153 25.00 1.92 -21.61
C ARG A 153 24.91 2.35 -23.07
N LEU A 154 24.15 1.62 -23.91
CA LEU A 154 24.03 1.92 -25.32
C LEU A 154 23.17 3.16 -25.60
N ARG A 155 22.17 3.44 -24.79
CA ARG A 155 21.36 4.64 -24.93
C ARG A 155 22.16 5.94 -24.75
N GLU A 156 23.27 5.90 -24.01
CA GLU A 156 24.15 7.09 -23.82
C GLU A 156 24.99 7.39 -25.08
N LEU A 157 25.03 6.48 -26.05
CA LEU A 157 25.76 6.63 -27.30
C LEU A 157 24.91 7.26 -28.44
N VAL A 158 23.64 7.55 -28.15
CA VAL A 158 22.75 8.22 -29.09
C VAL A 158 22.28 9.56 -28.52
N PRO A 159 22.07 10.59 -29.36
CA PRO A 159 21.66 11.91 -28.87
C PRO A 159 20.32 11.89 -28.13
N LYS A 160 19.41 11.05 -28.59
CA LYS A 160 18.07 10.92 -27.98
C LYS A 160 17.61 9.48 -27.99
N ALA A 161 17.15 9.01 -26.82
CA ALA A 161 16.64 7.67 -26.66
C ALA A 161 15.26 7.70 -25.99
N TRP A 162 14.28 7.03 -26.61
CA TRP A 162 12.94 6.82 -26.03
C TRP A 162 12.79 5.39 -25.56
N GLU A 163 11.87 5.16 -24.60
CA GLU A 163 11.49 3.85 -24.09
C GLU A 163 12.64 3.06 -23.42
N ALA A 164 13.83 3.62 -23.35
CA ALA A 164 15.05 3.02 -22.82
C ALA A 164 15.03 2.78 -21.28
N LYS A 165 14.05 3.32 -20.58
CA LYS A 165 13.86 3.17 -19.12
C LYS A 165 12.73 2.17 -18.78
N ILE A 166 12.11 1.53 -19.77
CA ILE A 166 11.10 0.49 -19.57
C ILE A 166 11.84 -0.81 -19.23
N LYS A 167 11.45 -1.46 -18.14
CA LYS A 167 12.01 -2.74 -17.76
C LYS A 167 11.64 -3.80 -18.79
N TYR A 168 12.56 -4.71 -19.12
CA TYR A 168 12.36 -5.65 -20.20
C TYR A 168 11.13 -6.55 -20.04
N HIS A 169 10.85 -7.04 -18.84
CA HIS A 169 9.67 -7.87 -18.59
C HIS A 169 8.34 -7.10 -18.75
N ASP A 170 8.28 -5.79 -18.46
CA ASP A 170 7.15 -4.92 -18.76
C ASP A 170 7.05 -4.70 -20.28
N ASN A 171 8.19 -4.40 -20.91
CA ASN A 171 8.27 -4.17 -22.37
C ASN A 171 7.82 -5.41 -23.16
N TYR A 172 8.23 -6.60 -22.71
CA TYR A 172 7.82 -7.88 -23.28
C TYR A 172 6.28 -8.04 -23.23
N VAL A 173 5.70 -7.84 -22.04
CA VAL A 173 4.23 -7.94 -21.85
C VAL A 173 3.48 -6.95 -22.73
N PHE A 174 4.01 -5.73 -22.90
CA PHE A 174 3.39 -4.72 -23.76
C PHE A 174 3.43 -5.11 -25.24
N ASP A 175 4.55 -5.64 -25.71
CA ASP A 175 4.73 -5.99 -27.13
C ASP A 175 3.95 -7.26 -27.51
N VAL A 176 3.86 -8.26 -26.64
CA VAL A 176 3.05 -9.47 -26.89
C VAL A 176 1.56 -9.28 -26.63
N GLY A 177 1.17 -8.14 -26.07
CA GLY A 177 -0.24 -7.80 -25.82
C GLY A 177 -0.91 -8.61 -24.72
N MET A 178 -0.14 -9.18 -23.79
CA MET A 178 -0.68 -9.96 -22.67
C MET A 178 -0.89 -9.10 -21.43
N ILE A 179 -1.93 -9.38 -20.68
CA ILE A 179 -2.30 -8.66 -19.45
C ILE A 179 -2.21 -9.63 -18.27
N PRO A 180 -1.30 -9.41 -17.29
CA PRO A 180 -1.26 -10.22 -16.09
C PRO A 180 -2.62 -10.20 -15.35
N GLY A 181 -2.99 -11.34 -14.79
CA GLY A 181 -4.30 -11.57 -14.18
C GLY A 181 -5.38 -12.03 -15.15
N MET A 182 -5.12 -12.02 -16.49
CA MET A 182 -6.03 -12.57 -17.50
C MET A 182 -5.66 -14.00 -17.86
N MET A 183 -6.58 -14.72 -18.53
CA MET A 183 -6.38 -16.11 -18.96
C MET A 183 -5.92 -16.19 -20.39
N TYR A 184 -4.95 -17.08 -20.64
CA TYR A 184 -4.38 -17.35 -21.96
C TYR A 184 -4.14 -18.83 -22.14
N SER A 185 -4.14 -19.28 -23.39
CA SER A 185 -3.54 -20.53 -23.85
C SER A 185 -2.42 -20.24 -24.83
N ILE A 186 -1.41 -21.10 -24.88
CA ILE A 186 -0.32 -21.03 -25.85
C ILE A 186 -0.19 -22.39 -26.52
N ARG A 187 -0.28 -22.42 -27.85
CA ARG A 187 -0.09 -23.63 -28.64
C ARG A 187 0.83 -23.32 -29.83
N ASP A 188 1.86 -24.10 -30.01
CA ASP A 188 2.87 -23.88 -31.06
C ASP A 188 3.38 -22.42 -31.11
N GLY A 189 3.58 -21.79 -29.97
CA GLY A 189 4.01 -20.41 -29.84
C GLY A 189 2.92 -19.36 -30.11
N LYS A 190 1.70 -19.76 -30.49
CA LYS A 190 0.57 -18.84 -30.69
C LYS A 190 -0.15 -18.57 -29.39
N ILE A 191 -0.13 -17.31 -28.97
CA ILE A 191 -0.80 -16.82 -27.75
C ILE A 191 -2.26 -16.50 -28.07
N GLN A 192 -3.19 -17.06 -27.32
CA GLN A 192 -4.62 -16.80 -27.44
C GLN A 192 -5.21 -16.44 -26.08
N GLN A 193 -5.84 -15.28 -25.99
CA GLN A 193 -6.62 -14.92 -24.81
C GLN A 193 -7.89 -15.74 -24.72
N ALA A 194 -8.22 -16.25 -23.53
CA ALA A 194 -9.46 -16.96 -23.29
C ALA A 194 -10.68 -16.09 -23.61
N LYS A 195 -11.64 -16.67 -24.29
CA LYS A 195 -12.92 -15.98 -24.57
C LYS A 195 -13.74 -15.94 -23.29
N LEU A 196 -14.27 -14.77 -23.00
CA LEU A 196 -15.20 -14.57 -21.90
C LEU A 196 -16.58 -14.30 -22.46
N ASP A 197 -17.54 -15.11 -22.04
CA ASP A 197 -18.95 -14.87 -22.37
C ASP A 197 -19.47 -13.73 -21.49
N LEU A 198 -19.52 -12.53 -22.08
CA LEU A 198 -20.04 -11.34 -21.42
C LEU A 198 -21.56 -11.34 -21.44
N SER A 199 -22.17 -10.98 -20.32
CA SER A 199 -23.63 -10.84 -20.27
C SER A 199 -24.09 -9.68 -21.15
N GLU A 200 -25.21 -9.89 -21.84
CA GLU A 200 -25.84 -8.83 -22.65
C GLU A 200 -26.15 -7.58 -21.80
N GLU A 201 -26.49 -7.78 -20.53
CA GLU A 201 -26.78 -6.68 -19.61
C GLU A 201 -25.56 -5.74 -19.44
N ILE A 202 -24.36 -6.27 -19.25
CA ILE A 202 -23.13 -5.46 -19.13
C ILE A 202 -22.83 -4.74 -20.44
N ILE A 203 -22.95 -5.42 -21.58
CA ILE A 203 -22.72 -4.82 -22.90
C ILE A 203 -23.73 -3.69 -23.16
N ASN A 204 -25.01 -3.91 -22.84
CA ASN A 204 -26.04 -2.91 -22.96
C ASN A 204 -25.85 -1.73 -22.03
N ASN A 205 -25.45 -1.98 -20.78
CA ASN A 205 -25.13 -0.92 -19.82
C ASN A 205 -23.97 -0.05 -20.32
N VAL A 206 -22.90 -0.65 -20.83
CA VAL A 206 -21.78 0.11 -21.40
C VAL A 206 -22.25 0.93 -22.61
N SER A 207 -22.93 0.31 -23.54
CA SER A 207 -23.46 1.00 -24.75
C SER A 207 -24.39 2.16 -24.38
N LYS A 208 -25.21 2.00 -23.34
CA LYS A 208 -26.10 3.05 -22.83
C LYS A 208 -25.39 4.20 -22.19
N TYR A 209 -24.47 3.89 -21.24
CA TYR A 209 -23.85 4.90 -20.39
C TYR A 209 -22.68 5.64 -21.06
N PHE A 210 -22.12 5.08 -22.15
CA PHE A 210 -21.06 5.70 -22.93
C PHE A 210 -21.53 6.23 -24.30
N ARG A 211 -22.83 6.22 -24.56
CA ARG A 211 -23.40 6.66 -25.85
C ARG A 211 -22.95 8.06 -26.26
N ASP A 212 -22.97 8.99 -25.31
CA ASP A 212 -22.65 10.41 -25.56
C ASP A 212 -21.14 10.67 -25.66
N GLU A 213 -20.30 9.67 -25.35
CA GLU A 213 -18.84 9.78 -25.43
C GLU A 213 -18.29 9.48 -26.85
N GLY A 214 -19.13 9.01 -27.74
CA GLY A 214 -18.77 8.66 -29.12
C GLY A 214 -18.28 7.21 -29.30
N PRO A 215 -18.22 6.75 -30.57
CA PRO A 215 -17.96 5.35 -30.89
C PRO A 215 -16.59 4.84 -30.42
N GLU A 216 -15.55 5.65 -30.47
CA GLU A 216 -14.20 5.26 -30.03
C GLU A 216 -14.14 5.03 -28.52
N ALA A 217 -14.85 5.83 -27.71
CA ALA A 217 -14.94 5.64 -26.28
C ALA A 217 -15.71 4.35 -25.93
N ILE A 218 -16.82 4.07 -26.63
CA ILE A 218 -17.56 2.82 -26.49
C ILE A 218 -16.67 1.63 -26.83
N LYS A 219 -15.98 1.67 -27.96
CA LYS A 219 -15.05 0.60 -28.36
C LYS A 219 -13.98 0.34 -27.31
N LEU A 220 -13.37 1.41 -26.80
CA LEU A 220 -12.38 1.30 -25.72
C LEU A 220 -13.01 0.72 -24.44
N ALA A 221 -14.20 1.19 -24.05
CA ALA A 221 -14.91 0.68 -22.90
C ALA A 221 -15.20 -0.82 -23.03
N LEU A 222 -15.68 -1.26 -24.19
CA LEU A 222 -15.95 -2.70 -24.46
C LEU A 222 -14.67 -3.55 -24.34
N THR A 223 -13.50 -3.04 -24.76
CA THR A 223 -12.23 -3.77 -24.59
C THR A 223 -11.77 -3.86 -23.13
N MET A 224 -12.29 -3.02 -22.23
CA MET A 224 -11.96 -3.05 -20.82
C MET A 224 -12.87 -3.98 -19.99
N ILE A 225 -14.07 -4.30 -20.45
CA ILE A 225 -15.02 -5.14 -19.71
C ILE A 225 -14.42 -6.48 -19.26
N PRO A 226 -13.68 -7.24 -20.11
CA PRO A 226 -13.08 -8.50 -19.69
C PRO A 226 -12.16 -8.38 -18.46
N LEU A 227 -11.54 -7.22 -18.24
CA LEU A 227 -10.70 -6.98 -17.06
C LEU A 227 -11.51 -7.05 -15.76
N TYR A 228 -12.78 -6.67 -15.82
CA TYR A 228 -13.67 -6.56 -14.66
C TYR A 228 -14.59 -7.76 -14.49
N GLU A 229 -14.96 -8.42 -15.59
CA GLU A 229 -15.92 -9.53 -15.57
C GLU A 229 -15.27 -10.90 -15.41
N LEU A 230 -13.98 -11.07 -15.79
CA LEU A 230 -13.27 -12.31 -15.56
C LEU A 230 -13.10 -12.56 -14.05
N ARG A 231 -13.54 -13.72 -13.58
CA ARG A 231 -13.33 -14.13 -12.20
C ARG A 231 -11.83 -14.13 -11.83
N PRO A 232 -11.44 -13.93 -10.57
CA PRO A 232 -10.09 -14.17 -10.12
C PRO A 232 -9.78 -15.68 -10.05
N PRO A 233 -8.50 -16.10 -10.17
CA PRO A 233 -8.12 -17.50 -9.98
C PRO A 233 -8.35 -17.94 -8.52
N LYS A 234 -8.84 -19.16 -8.35
CA LYS A 234 -8.90 -19.83 -7.04
C LYS A 234 -7.53 -20.48 -6.81
N ILE A 235 -6.69 -19.85 -6.02
CA ILE A 235 -5.31 -20.31 -5.78
C ILE A 235 -5.14 -20.77 -4.34
N ARG A 236 -4.47 -21.92 -4.19
CA ARG A 236 -4.00 -22.37 -2.86
C ARG A 236 -2.82 -21.50 -2.45
N ARG A 237 -2.86 -21.04 -1.20
CA ARG A 237 -1.85 -20.16 -0.66
C ARG A 237 -1.47 -20.55 0.76
N LEU A 238 -0.18 -20.46 1.02
CA LEU A 238 0.45 -20.80 2.28
C LEU A 238 1.03 -19.54 2.90
N ALA A 239 0.56 -19.17 4.08
CA ALA A 239 1.20 -18.15 4.90
C ALA A 239 2.35 -18.76 5.71
N ILE A 240 3.48 -18.07 5.73
CA ILE A 240 4.69 -18.46 6.47
C ILE A 240 5.07 -17.33 7.41
N ASP A 241 5.43 -17.70 8.65
CA ASP A 241 6.03 -16.82 9.64
C ASP A 241 7.12 -17.58 10.39
N ILE A 242 8.22 -16.92 10.74
CA ILE A 242 9.34 -17.54 11.47
C ILE A 242 9.67 -16.79 12.74
N GLU A 243 10.09 -17.56 13.76
CA GLU A 243 10.71 -17.01 14.96
C GLU A 243 12.17 -17.42 15.04
N VAL A 244 13.03 -16.44 15.29
CA VAL A 244 14.47 -16.61 15.37
C VAL A 244 14.93 -16.44 16.81
N PHE A 245 15.84 -17.29 17.26
CA PHE A 245 16.49 -17.10 18.55
C PHE A 245 17.25 -15.77 18.56
N THR A 246 17.12 -15.01 19.64
CA THR A 246 17.92 -13.82 19.84
C THR A 246 18.32 -13.72 21.32
N PRO A 247 19.60 -13.55 21.63
CA PRO A 247 20.08 -13.40 23.00
C PRO A 247 19.86 -11.99 23.59
N TYR A 248 19.37 -11.05 22.77
CA TYR A 248 19.24 -9.64 23.16
C TYR A 248 17.80 -9.16 23.06
N ARG A 249 17.24 -8.63 24.13
CA ARG A 249 15.82 -8.20 24.24
C ARG A 249 15.40 -7.07 23.26
N SER A 250 16.34 -6.30 22.74
CA SER A 250 16.08 -5.14 21.87
C SER A 250 16.60 -5.29 20.45
N ARG A 251 16.93 -6.51 20.01
CA ARG A 251 17.51 -6.76 18.68
C ARG A 251 16.62 -7.62 17.82
N VAL A 252 16.43 -7.17 16.58
CA VAL A 252 15.96 -8.03 15.50
C VAL A 252 17.20 -8.66 14.84
N PRO A 253 17.27 -10.00 14.71
CA PRO A 253 18.38 -10.65 14.04
C PRO A 253 18.55 -10.14 12.60
N ASN A 254 19.82 -9.94 12.18
CA ASN A 254 20.11 -9.48 10.83
C ASN A 254 19.86 -10.61 9.81
N PRO A 255 18.93 -10.45 8.84
CA PRO A 255 18.63 -11.49 7.88
C PRO A 255 19.75 -11.74 6.85
N GLU A 256 20.64 -10.75 6.62
CA GLU A 256 21.80 -10.94 5.74
C GLU A 256 22.87 -11.85 6.39
N GLU A 257 23.07 -11.75 7.69
CA GLU A 257 24.01 -12.58 8.43
C GLU A 257 23.40 -13.92 8.84
N ALA A 258 22.10 -13.95 9.15
CA ALA A 258 21.33 -15.10 9.62
C ALA A 258 22.05 -15.95 10.68
N SER A 259 22.74 -15.29 11.63
CA SER A 259 23.70 -15.90 12.57
C SER A 259 23.03 -16.78 13.62
N TYR A 260 21.76 -16.56 13.94
CA TYR A 260 21.03 -17.26 14.99
C TYR A 260 20.09 -18.32 14.44
N PRO A 261 19.82 -19.41 15.18
CA PRO A 261 18.94 -20.46 14.73
C PRO A 261 17.48 -20.01 14.64
N ILE A 262 16.78 -20.53 13.66
CA ILE A 262 15.32 -20.45 13.57
C ILE A 262 14.77 -21.44 14.60
N ILE A 263 13.87 -20.97 15.47
CA ILE A 263 13.34 -21.77 16.58
C ILE A 263 11.89 -22.21 16.37
N SER A 264 11.16 -21.55 15.49
CA SER A 264 9.80 -21.95 15.11
C SER A 264 9.46 -21.46 13.70
N ILE A 265 8.67 -22.23 12.96
CA ILE A 265 8.17 -21.91 11.62
C ILE A 265 6.71 -22.30 11.58
N SER A 266 5.83 -21.34 11.31
CA SER A 266 4.38 -21.58 11.18
C SER A 266 3.93 -21.58 9.73
N LEU A 267 3.07 -22.52 9.39
CA LEU A 267 2.54 -22.81 8.07
C LEU A 267 1.02 -22.90 8.13
N VAL A 268 0.33 -21.92 7.58
CA VAL A 268 -1.13 -21.85 7.59
C VAL A 268 -1.65 -21.61 6.16
N SER A 269 -2.56 -22.45 5.69
CA SER A 269 -3.05 -22.38 4.32
C SER A 269 -4.57 -22.22 4.22
N ASN A 270 -5.04 -21.75 3.08
CA ASN A 270 -6.47 -21.61 2.79
C ASN A 270 -7.16 -22.93 2.40
N ASP A 271 -6.42 -24.03 2.25
CA ASP A 271 -6.95 -25.38 2.04
C ASP A 271 -6.99 -26.22 3.33
N GLY A 272 -6.68 -25.60 4.48
CA GLY A 272 -6.86 -26.20 5.82
C GLY A 272 -5.57 -26.69 6.47
N LEU A 273 -4.39 -26.57 5.85
CA LEU A 273 -3.13 -26.88 6.54
C LEU A 273 -2.90 -25.87 7.66
N GLN A 274 -2.71 -26.40 8.89
CA GLN A 274 -2.29 -25.64 10.07
C GLN A 274 -1.15 -26.42 10.73
N LYS A 275 0.09 -25.96 10.57
CA LYS A 275 1.27 -26.71 10.99
C LYS A 275 2.32 -25.77 11.56
N VAL A 276 2.93 -26.17 12.67
CA VAL A 276 4.07 -25.46 13.26
C VAL A 276 5.23 -26.42 13.40
N LEU A 277 6.37 -26.03 12.82
CA LEU A 277 7.64 -26.73 12.94
C LEU A 277 8.46 -26.04 14.03
N THR A 278 8.87 -26.74 15.07
CA THR A 278 9.55 -26.14 16.21
C THR A 278 10.85 -26.88 16.51
N LEU A 279 11.92 -26.12 16.69
CA LEU A 279 13.20 -26.66 17.09
C LEU A 279 13.16 -27.05 18.57
N TRP A 280 13.48 -28.34 18.85
CA TRP A 280 13.56 -28.81 20.21
C TRP A 280 14.77 -28.21 20.94
N ARG A 281 14.51 -27.57 22.07
CA ARG A 281 15.53 -26.95 22.91
C ARG A 281 15.45 -27.53 24.33
N SER A 282 16.40 -28.38 24.70
CA SER A 282 16.39 -29.12 25.97
C SER A 282 16.48 -28.25 27.23
N ASN A 283 16.91 -27.00 27.07
CA ASN A 283 17.04 -26.01 28.14
C ASN A 283 15.80 -25.11 28.31
N VAL A 284 14.75 -25.31 27.51
CA VAL A 284 13.51 -24.53 27.55
C VAL A 284 12.39 -25.41 28.05
N ASP A 285 11.53 -24.85 28.90
CA ASP A 285 10.32 -25.55 29.38
C ASP A 285 9.37 -25.89 28.22
N LEU A 286 8.76 -27.05 28.29
CA LEU A 286 7.73 -27.46 27.32
C LEU A 286 6.51 -26.50 27.37
N GLY A 287 6.11 -26.09 28.58
CA GLY A 287 4.92 -25.29 28.84
C GLY A 287 3.65 -26.11 29.01
N ASP A 288 2.49 -25.46 29.04
CA ASP A 288 1.20 -26.11 29.19
C ASP A 288 0.66 -26.51 27.80
N MET A 289 0.27 -27.78 27.66
CA MET A 289 -0.29 -28.29 26.38
C MET A 289 -1.63 -27.64 26.04
N ARG A 290 -2.32 -27.04 27.00
CA ARG A 290 -3.55 -26.26 26.77
C ARG A 290 -3.31 -24.93 26.05
N ASP A 291 -2.07 -24.47 26.03
CA ASP A 291 -1.68 -23.28 25.27
C ASP A 291 -1.58 -23.54 23.76
N LEU A 292 -1.56 -24.81 23.33
CA LEU A 292 -1.51 -25.15 21.92
C LEU A 292 -2.84 -24.85 21.22
N PRO A 293 -2.81 -24.20 20.06
CA PRO A 293 -4.02 -23.93 19.29
C PRO A 293 -4.73 -25.22 18.87
N ASN A 294 -6.06 -25.22 18.90
CA ASN A 294 -6.85 -26.35 18.44
C ASN A 294 -6.62 -26.62 16.93
N ASN A 295 -6.62 -27.91 16.56
CA ASN A 295 -6.47 -28.37 15.16
C ASN A 295 -5.12 -28.05 14.50
N VAL A 296 -4.08 -27.71 15.26
CA VAL A 296 -2.74 -27.43 14.74
C VAL A 296 -1.86 -28.67 14.88
N VAL A 297 -1.17 -29.02 13.80
CA VAL A 297 -0.14 -30.07 13.81
C VAL A 297 1.18 -29.45 14.23
N VAL A 298 1.73 -29.87 15.36
CA VAL A 298 3.04 -29.42 15.83
C VAL A 298 4.06 -30.53 15.62
N GLU A 299 5.14 -30.18 14.90
CA GLU A 299 6.27 -31.10 14.68
C GLU A 299 7.52 -30.53 15.35
N PHE A 300 8.11 -31.30 16.27
CA PHE A 300 9.37 -30.95 16.91
C PHE A 300 10.55 -31.60 16.17
N PHE A 301 11.61 -30.83 16.01
CA PHE A 301 12.83 -31.25 15.34
C PHE A 301 14.01 -31.12 16.30
N ASP A 302 14.92 -32.10 16.28
CA ASP A 302 16.19 -32.04 16.99
C ASP A 302 17.30 -31.31 16.17
N SER A 303 17.04 -31.07 14.89
CA SER A 303 17.92 -30.39 13.95
C SER A 303 17.20 -29.27 13.21
N GLU A 304 17.78 -28.08 13.24
CA GLU A 304 17.30 -26.94 12.47
C GLU A 304 17.30 -27.19 10.97
N GLU A 305 18.35 -27.86 10.47
CA GLU A 305 18.46 -28.27 9.07
C GLU A 305 17.29 -29.15 8.64
N ALA A 306 16.91 -30.16 9.44
CA ALA A 306 15.79 -31.01 9.17
C ALA A 306 14.45 -30.24 9.16
N MET A 307 14.30 -29.29 10.09
CA MET A 307 13.12 -28.42 10.17
C MET A 307 12.99 -27.53 8.91
N ILE A 308 14.07 -26.91 8.47
CA ILE A 308 14.07 -26.09 7.25
C ILE A 308 13.82 -26.94 5.99
N LYS A 309 14.36 -28.14 5.92
CA LYS A 309 14.08 -29.06 4.82
C LYS A 309 12.61 -29.47 4.76
N GLU A 310 11.96 -29.70 5.88
CA GLU A 310 10.51 -29.97 5.92
C GLU A 310 9.70 -28.74 5.47
N LEU A 311 10.09 -27.52 5.88
CA LEU A 311 9.50 -26.29 5.34
C LEU A 311 9.59 -26.27 3.81
N PHE A 312 10.77 -26.50 3.24
CA PHE A 312 10.98 -26.45 1.80
C PHE A 312 10.14 -27.49 1.04
N ARG A 313 9.97 -28.68 1.61
CA ARG A 313 9.06 -29.69 1.09
C ARG A 313 7.62 -29.15 1.03
N VAL A 314 7.13 -28.52 2.10
CA VAL A 314 5.77 -27.97 2.15
C VAL A 314 5.63 -26.80 1.19
N VAL A 315 6.60 -25.89 1.13
CA VAL A 315 6.57 -24.73 0.21
C VAL A 315 6.41 -25.17 -1.25
N ASN A 316 7.07 -26.25 -1.66
CA ASN A 316 6.99 -26.76 -3.03
C ASN A 316 5.62 -27.36 -3.40
N ASP A 317 4.76 -27.62 -2.43
CA ASP A 317 3.38 -28.08 -2.65
C ASP A 317 2.38 -26.92 -2.88
N TYR A 318 2.80 -25.67 -2.67
CA TYR A 318 1.91 -24.51 -2.76
C TYR A 318 2.30 -23.59 -3.91
N PRO A 319 1.33 -23.18 -4.76
CA PRO A 319 1.59 -22.27 -5.88
C PRO A 319 1.82 -20.84 -5.42
N LEU A 320 1.31 -20.42 -4.25
CA LEU A 320 1.44 -19.05 -3.75
C LEU A 320 1.84 -19.04 -2.28
N ILE A 321 2.93 -18.37 -1.99
CA ILE A 321 3.43 -18.10 -0.64
C ILE A 321 3.04 -16.68 -0.23
N ILE A 322 2.55 -16.55 0.99
CA ILE A 322 2.17 -15.27 1.60
C ILE A 322 3.04 -15.03 2.82
N THR A 323 3.57 -13.83 2.96
CA THR A 323 4.30 -13.41 4.16
C THR A 323 3.86 -12.01 4.60
N PHE A 324 4.23 -11.63 5.81
CA PHE A 324 4.11 -10.26 6.27
C PHE A 324 5.48 -9.68 6.61
N ASN A 325 6.13 -8.99 5.66
CA ASN A 325 7.48 -8.48 5.69
C ASN A 325 8.57 -9.53 5.34
N GLY A 326 8.19 -10.63 4.70
CA GLY A 326 9.09 -11.73 4.36
C GLY A 326 10.18 -11.36 3.37
N ASP A 327 9.97 -10.37 2.51
CA ASP A 327 11.03 -9.82 1.63
C ASP A 327 12.21 -9.25 2.42
N ASN A 328 11.95 -8.64 3.58
CA ASN A 328 12.99 -8.02 4.37
C ASN A 328 13.45 -8.91 5.53
N PHE A 329 12.66 -9.93 5.93
CA PHE A 329 12.99 -10.77 7.06
C PHE A 329 12.79 -12.27 6.80
N ASP A 330 11.58 -12.81 6.86
CA ASP A 330 11.34 -14.26 6.94
C ASP A 330 12.03 -15.06 5.84
N LEU A 331 11.70 -14.78 4.58
CA LEU A 331 12.26 -15.54 3.45
C LEU A 331 13.74 -15.22 3.21
N HIS A 332 14.12 -13.98 3.49
CA HIS A 332 15.51 -13.57 3.39
C HIS A 332 16.36 -14.30 4.45
N TYR A 333 15.87 -14.34 5.69
CA TYR A 333 16.53 -15.06 6.78
C TYR A 333 16.61 -16.57 6.48
N LEU A 334 15.50 -17.19 6.09
CA LEU A 334 15.42 -18.59 5.73
C LEU A 334 16.43 -18.98 4.64
N MET A 335 16.53 -18.16 3.59
CA MET A 335 17.45 -18.41 2.48
C MET A 335 18.91 -18.36 2.95
N ASN A 336 19.30 -17.31 3.65
CA ASN A 336 20.69 -17.15 4.13
C ASN A 336 21.02 -18.17 5.22
N ARG A 337 20.07 -18.48 6.11
CA ARG A 337 20.27 -19.49 7.14
C ARG A 337 20.45 -20.89 6.56
N ALA A 338 19.66 -21.25 5.53
CA ALA A 338 19.79 -22.50 4.84
C ALA A 338 21.19 -22.66 4.21
N LEU A 339 21.70 -21.59 3.58
CA LEU A 339 23.07 -21.57 3.03
C LEU A 339 24.14 -21.75 4.10
N LEU A 340 24.01 -21.09 5.27
CA LEU A 340 24.93 -21.25 6.41
C LEU A 340 24.92 -22.66 6.97
N LEU A 341 23.78 -23.34 6.94
CA LEU A 341 23.65 -24.74 7.37
C LEU A 341 24.14 -25.74 6.34
N GLY A 342 24.65 -25.29 5.18
CA GLY A 342 25.14 -26.14 4.10
C GLY A 342 24.05 -26.83 3.27
N ILE A 343 22.82 -26.33 3.31
CA ILE A 343 21.74 -26.81 2.45
C ILE A 343 22.06 -26.38 1.01
N ASP A 344 21.97 -27.34 0.09
CA ASP A 344 22.23 -27.11 -1.32
C ASP A 344 21.34 -25.98 -1.87
N VAL A 345 21.95 -25.05 -2.62
CA VAL A 345 21.29 -23.90 -3.26
C VAL A 345 20.13 -24.35 -4.15
N ASP A 346 20.28 -25.48 -4.84
CA ASP A 346 19.22 -26.02 -5.69
C ASP A 346 18.03 -26.53 -4.88
N SER A 347 18.26 -26.89 -3.62
CA SER A 347 17.22 -27.33 -2.69
C SER A 347 16.45 -26.18 -2.03
N ILE A 348 16.92 -24.95 -2.17
CA ILE A 348 16.23 -23.76 -1.61
C ILE A 348 15.14 -23.32 -2.59
N PRO A 349 13.86 -23.30 -2.22
CA PRO A 349 12.77 -22.93 -3.13
C PRO A 349 12.68 -21.42 -3.40
N PHE A 350 13.49 -20.64 -2.72
CA PHE A 350 13.51 -19.18 -2.80
C PHE A 350 14.66 -18.71 -3.68
N GLU A 351 14.45 -17.56 -4.34
CA GLU A 351 15.45 -16.92 -5.19
C GLU A 351 15.34 -15.40 -5.10
N VAL A 352 16.46 -14.69 -5.26
CA VAL A 352 16.44 -13.23 -5.36
C VAL A 352 15.98 -12.83 -6.76
N VAL A 353 14.79 -12.25 -6.85
CA VAL A 353 14.23 -11.74 -8.10
C VAL A 353 14.30 -10.21 -8.06
N ARG A 354 15.31 -9.64 -8.69
CA ARG A 354 15.52 -8.17 -8.71
C ARG A 354 15.71 -7.58 -7.31
N ASP A 355 14.64 -7.12 -6.68
CA ASP A 355 14.63 -6.41 -5.39
C ASP A 355 13.67 -7.06 -4.36
N PHE A 356 13.29 -8.32 -4.58
CA PHE A 356 12.47 -9.10 -3.66
C PHE A 356 12.85 -10.58 -3.67
N ILE A 357 12.32 -11.34 -2.73
CA ILE A 357 12.49 -12.79 -2.69
C ILE A 357 11.31 -13.46 -3.40
N GLY A 358 11.59 -14.15 -4.49
CA GLY A 358 10.62 -14.93 -5.25
C GLY A 358 10.62 -16.42 -4.87
N VAL A 359 9.63 -17.13 -5.37
CA VAL A 359 9.54 -18.61 -5.25
C VAL A 359 9.80 -19.24 -6.61
N LYS A 360 10.79 -20.15 -6.71
CA LYS A 360 11.21 -20.78 -7.98
C LYS A 360 10.04 -21.42 -8.72
N HIS A 361 9.21 -22.17 -8.01
CA HIS A 361 8.11 -22.96 -8.57
C HIS A 361 6.70 -22.38 -8.28
N GLY A 362 6.62 -21.10 -7.95
CA GLY A 362 5.37 -20.45 -7.59
C GLY A 362 5.48 -18.94 -7.60
N PHE A 363 4.70 -18.32 -6.74
CA PHE A 363 4.62 -16.87 -6.57
C PHE A 363 4.79 -16.51 -5.10
N HIS A 364 5.22 -15.28 -4.82
CA HIS A 364 5.31 -14.76 -3.47
C HIS A 364 4.68 -13.38 -3.35
N ILE A 365 3.83 -13.20 -2.37
CA ILE A 365 3.22 -11.92 -2.00
C ILE A 365 3.63 -11.56 -0.58
N ASP A 366 4.26 -10.39 -0.42
CA ASP A 366 4.53 -9.77 0.87
C ASP A 366 3.42 -8.76 1.20
N LEU A 367 2.56 -9.09 2.15
CA LEU A 367 1.43 -8.25 2.55
C LEU A 367 1.84 -6.95 3.22
N TYR A 368 3.00 -6.91 3.92
CA TYR A 368 3.52 -5.67 4.47
C TYR A 368 3.75 -4.62 3.37
N LYS A 369 4.31 -5.06 2.23
CA LYS A 369 4.53 -4.17 1.07
C LYS A 369 3.20 -3.67 0.53
N PHE A 370 2.21 -4.54 0.35
CA PHE A 370 0.88 -4.19 -0.15
C PHE A 370 0.13 -3.22 0.78
N PHE A 371 0.02 -3.53 2.08
CA PHE A 371 -0.63 -2.65 3.05
C PHE A 371 0.15 -1.36 3.34
N SER A 372 1.44 -1.32 2.97
CA SER A 372 2.25 -0.10 3.05
C SER A 372 2.00 0.90 1.94
N ILE A 373 1.26 0.54 0.89
CA ILE A 373 0.90 1.44 -0.20
C ILE A 373 -0.18 2.41 0.28
N GLU A 374 0.15 3.69 0.36
CA GLU A 374 -0.77 4.73 0.88
C GLU A 374 -2.11 4.79 0.15
N ALA A 375 -2.11 4.53 -1.17
CA ALA A 375 -3.34 4.50 -1.95
C ALA A 375 -4.25 3.32 -1.57
N ILE A 376 -3.68 2.16 -1.21
CA ILE A 376 -4.42 1.02 -0.66
C ILE A 376 -4.99 1.38 0.70
N GLN A 377 -4.15 1.88 1.61
CA GLN A 377 -4.57 2.30 2.94
C GLN A 377 -5.73 3.30 2.91
N ASN A 378 -5.58 4.36 2.10
CA ASN A 378 -6.52 5.48 2.12
C ASN A 378 -7.77 5.24 1.28
N TYR A 379 -7.67 4.55 0.14
CA TYR A 379 -8.78 4.45 -0.80
C TYR A 379 -9.45 3.08 -0.85
N ALA A 380 -8.70 1.97 -0.69
CA ALA A 380 -9.29 0.65 -0.62
C ALA A 380 -9.85 0.33 0.78
N PHE A 381 -9.14 0.75 1.82
CA PHE A 381 -9.49 0.49 3.23
C PHE A 381 -9.91 1.75 4.01
N GLU A 382 -10.06 2.89 3.35
CA GLU A 382 -10.61 4.15 3.90
C GLU A 382 -9.89 4.63 5.17
N GLY A 383 -8.60 4.30 5.30
CA GLY A 383 -7.76 4.66 6.44
C GLY A 383 -8.12 3.91 7.73
N ARG A 384 -8.82 2.76 7.65
CA ARG A 384 -9.19 1.93 8.80
C ARG A 384 -7.99 1.53 9.66
N TYR A 385 -6.84 1.24 9.04
CA TYR A 385 -5.57 1.06 9.75
C TYR A 385 -4.64 2.25 9.48
N LYS A 386 -3.84 2.62 10.46
CA LYS A 386 -2.86 3.72 10.32
C LYS A 386 -1.43 3.22 10.39
N GLU A 387 -1.20 2.27 11.26
CA GLU A 387 0.05 1.56 11.38
C GLU A 387 0.08 0.38 10.41
N LYS A 388 1.29 0.06 9.96
CA LYS A 388 1.52 -0.94 8.92
C LYS A 388 2.09 -2.25 9.50
N THR A 389 2.00 -2.43 10.82
CA THR A 389 2.35 -3.69 11.48
C THR A 389 1.27 -4.73 11.26
N LEU A 390 1.62 -6.00 11.33
CA LEU A 390 0.67 -7.10 11.25
C LEU A 390 -0.45 -6.92 12.28
N ASP A 391 -0.11 -6.63 13.53
CA ASP A 391 -1.07 -6.41 14.60
C ASP A 391 -2.05 -5.29 14.30
N ALA A 392 -1.56 -4.11 13.92
CA ALA A 392 -2.41 -2.96 13.64
C ALA A 392 -3.34 -3.17 12.44
N VAL A 393 -2.84 -3.83 11.38
CA VAL A 393 -3.64 -4.15 10.19
C VAL A 393 -4.68 -5.22 10.51
N ALA A 394 -4.28 -6.29 11.20
CA ALA A 394 -5.18 -7.38 11.57
C ALA A 394 -6.25 -6.92 12.57
N SER A 395 -5.88 -6.19 13.61
CA SER A 395 -6.84 -5.61 14.57
C SER A 395 -7.87 -4.72 13.87
N ALA A 396 -7.45 -3.89 12.94
CA ALA A 396 -8.34 -2.98 12.24
C ALA A 396 -9.25 -3.68 11.20
N LEU A 397 -8.77 -4.72 10.54
CA LEU A 397 -9.49 -5.36 9.43
C LEU A 397 -10.20 -6.66 9.85
N LEU A 398 -9.58 -7.45 10.75
CA LEU A 398 -10.12 -8.73 11.22
C LEU A 398 -10.76 -8.62 12.60
N GLY A 399 -10.50 -7.55 13.37
CA GLY A 399 -10.94 -7.43 14.78
C GLY A 399 -10.17 -8.35 15.73
N VAL A 400 -9.00 -8.87 15.33
CA VAL A 400 -8.18 -9.81 16.09
C VAL A 400 -6.74 -9.31 16.16
N SER A 401 -6.15 -9.36 17.38
CA SER A 401 -4.78 -8.92 17.64
C SER A 401 -3.81 -10.10 17.73
N LYS A 402 -2.53 -9.79 17.74
CA LYS A 402 -1.44 -10.72 18.09
C LYS A 402 -1.61 -11.22 19.54
N VAL A 403 -0.90 -12.30 19.85
CA VAL A 403 -0.74 -12.74 21.24
C VAL A 403 0.23 -11.79 21.95
N GLU A 404 -0.20 -11.21 23.06
CA GLU A 404 0.69 -10.41 23.90
C GLU A 404 1.58 -11.35 24.74
N VAL A 405 2.88 -11.08 24.77
CA VAL A 405 3.85 -11.81 25.56
C VAL A 405 4.65 -10.85 26.42
N ASP A 406 4.67 -11.10 27.73
CA ASP A 406 5.40 -10.28 28.70
C ASP A 406 6.88 -10.64 28.78
N THR A 407 7.27 -11.79 28.22
CA THR A 407 8.62 -12.30 28.21
C THR A 407 9.21 -12.28 26.80
N PHE A 408 10.50 -12.48 26.73
CA PHE A 408 11.23 -12.51 25.50
C PHE A 408 10.91 -13.77 24.67
N VAL A 409 10.67 -13.66 23.35
CA VAL A 409 10.22 -14.77 22.50
C VAL A 409 11.15 -15.98 22.60
N SER A 410 12.47 -15.74 22.70
CA SER A 410 13.46 -16.82 22.87
C SER A 410 13.37 -17.57 24.21
N ASP A 411 12.77 -16.97 25.22
CA ASP A 411 12.63 -17.53 26.58
C ASP A 411 11.24 -18.16 26.79
N LEU A 412 10.35 -18.03 25.84
CA LEU A 412 9.00 -18.60 25.92
C LEU A 412 9.07 -20.14 26.04
N PRO A 413 8.19 -20.74 26.86
CA PRO A 413 7.94 -22.18 26.80
C PRO A 413 7.58 -22.60 25.37
N LEU A 414 7.94 -23.83 24.98
CA LEU A 414 7.75 -24.29 23.60
C LEU A 414 6.30 -24.21 23.12
N THR A 415 5.33 -24.52 23.98
CA THR A 415 3.89 -24.42 23.64
C THR A 415 3.45 -22.98 23.42
N LYS A 416 3.95 -22.03 24.21
CA LYS A 416 3.68 -20.60 24.04
C LYS A 416 4.36 -20.01 22.78
N LEU A 417 5.56 -20.47 22.46
CA LEU A 417 6.25 -20.12 21.22
C LEU A 417 5.44 -20.59 20.00
N VAL A 418 4.90 -21.81 20.06
CA VAL A 418 4.04 -22.36 19.01
C VAL A 418 2.77 -21.50 18.86
N GLU A 419 2.08 -21.18 19.94
CA GLU A 419 0.88 -20.34 19.93
C GLU A 419 1.19 -18.96 19.31
N TYR A 420 2.25 -18.34 19.75
CA TYR A 420 2.68 -17.00 19.29
C TYR A 420 2.97 -17.00 17.78
N ASN A 421 3.84 -17.89 17.33
CA ASN A 421 4.23 -17.98 15.92
C ASN A 421 3.06 -18.41 15.02
N PHE A 422 2.22 -19.36 15.48
CA PHE A 422 1.02 -19.76 14.75
C PHE A 422 0.06 -18.60 14.54
N ARG A 423 -0.14 -17.76 15.56
CA ARG A 423 -1.03 -16.60 15.47
C ARG A 423 -0.59 -15.65 14.37
N ASP A 424 0.70 -15.39 14.21
CA ASP A 424 1.22 -14.47 13.19
C ASP A 424 0.99 -15.00 11.77
N ALA A 425 1.27 -16.28 11.51
CA ALA A 425 0.96 -16.89 10.22
C ALA A 425 -0.56 -16.96 9.96
N TRP A 426 -1.36 -17.24 10.98
CA TRP A 426 -2.81 -17.29 10.90
C TRP A 426 -3.39 -15.91 10.56
N LEU A 427 -2.95 -14.85 11.22
CA LEU A 427 -3.35 -13.47 10.91
C LEU A 427 -2.95 -13.11 9.46
N THR A 428 -1.74 -13.46 9.05
CA THR A 428 -1.22 -13.22 7.70
C THR A 428 -2.09 -13.87 6.62
N LEU A 429 -2.47 -15.14 6.81
CA LEU A 429 -3.40 -15.82 5.89
C LEU A 429 -4.76 -15.13 5.87
N ASN A 430 -5.32 -14.85 7.06
CA ASN A 430 -6.68 -14.33 7.18
C ASN A 430 -6.82 -12.93 6.58
N LEU A 431 -5.76 -12.13 6.53
CA LEU A 431 -5.73 -10.88 5.76
C LEU A 431 -5.97 -11.09 4.26
N THR A 432 -5.81 -12.30 3.73
CA THR A 432 -6.10 -12.61 2.32
C THR A 432 -7.45 -13.29 2.10
N THR A 433 -8.06 -13.84 3.15
CA THR A 433 -9.30 -14.64 3.05
C THR A 433 -10.54 -13.92 3.60
N PHE A 434 -10.37 -12.86 4.41
CA PHE A 434 -11.49 -12.13 4.98
C PHE A 434 -12.30 -11.39 3.90
N ASP A 435 -13.55 -11.08 4.23
CA ASP A 435 -14.48 -10.33 3.38
C ASP A 435 -14.52 -10.89 1.94
N ASP A 436 -14.76 -12.19 1.84
CA ASP A 436 -14.80 -12.92 0.57
C ASP A 436 -13.54 -12.73 -0.28
N GLU A 437 -12.36 -12.90 0.35
CA GLU A 437 -11.06 -12.79 -0.29
C GLU A 437 -10.75 -11.38 -0.87
N LEU A 438 -11.26 -10.34 -0.23
CA LEU A 438 -11.15 -8.95 -0.70
C LEU A 438 -9.73 -8.58 -1.14
N VAL A 439 -8.71 -8.90 -0.32
CA VAL A 439 -7.31 -8.52 -0.62
C VAL A 439 -6.78 -9.26 -1.84
N TRP A 440 -7.02 -10.57 -1.93
CA TRP A 440 -6.62 -11.36 -3.10
C TRP A 440 -7.27 -10.85 -4.38
N LYS A 441 -8.57 -10.63 -4.35
CA LYS A 441 -9.34 -10.09 -5.48
C LYS A 441 -8.87 -8.70 -5.90
N LEU A 442 -8.53 -7.81 -4.93
CA LEU A 442 -7.94 -6.51 -5.21
C LEU A 442 -6.58 -6.63 -5.92
N ILE A 443 -5.70 -7.53 -5.46
CA ILE A 443 -4.39 -7.74 -6.07
C ILE A 443 -4.53 -8.15 -7.53
N ILE A 444 -5.40 -9.11 -7.83
CA ILE A 444 -5.65 -9.56 -9.21
C ILE A 444 -6.20 -8.43 -10.09
N LEU A 445 -7.15 -7.66 -9.55
CA LEU A 445 -7.78 -6.58 -10.33
C LEU A 445 -6.79 -5.44 -10.60
N ILE A 446 -5.99 -5.08 -9.60
CA ILE A 446 -4.93 -4.08 -9.75
C ILE A 446 -3.87 -4.58 -10.76
N SER A 447 -3.51 -5.86 -10.73
CA SER A 447 -2.61 -6.49 -11.70
C SER A 447 -3.12 -6.29 -13.14
N ARG A 448 -4.40 -6.57 -13.38
CA ARG A 448 -5.06 -6.35 -14.69
C ARG A 448 -5.05 -4.89 -15.13
N LEU A 449 -5.37 -3.98 -14.21
CA LEU A 449 -5.36 -2.55 -14.50
C LEU A 449 -3.94 -2.01 -14.71
N ALA A 450 -3.01 -2.38 -13.86
CA ALA A 450 -1.60 -1.95 -13.91
C ALA A 450 -0.81 -2.58 -15.06
N LYS A 451 -1.30 -3.69 -15.66
CA LYS A 451 -0.55 -4.50 -16.63
C LYS A 451 0.77 -5.02 -16.04
N MET A 452 0.73 -5.43 -14.76
CA MET A 452 1.89 -5.86 -14.01
C MET A 452 1.64 -7.21 -13.33
N SER A 453 2.70 -7.99 -13.07
CA SER A 453 2.61 -9.23 -12.29
C SER A 453 2.03 -8.99 -10.90
N ILE A 454 1.45 -10.04 -10.28
CA ILE A 454 0.92 -9.95 -8.91
C ILE A 454 1.99 -9.58 -7.89
N GLU A 455 3.22 -10.02 -8.11
CA GLU A 455 4.36 -9.72 -7.25
C GLU A 455 4.80 -8.26 -7.36
N ASP A 456 4.78 -7.69 -8.58
CA ASP A 456 5.12 -6.29 -8.78
C ASP A 456 4.04 -5.35 -8.25
N VAL A 457 2.75 -5.62 -8.46
CA VAL A 457 1.68 -4.72 -7.96
C VAL A 457 1.65 -4.63 -6.44
N THR A 458 2.01 -5.69 -5.74
CA THR A 458 2.05 -5.69 -4.28
C THR A 458 3.25 -4.93 -3.71
N ARG A 459 4.32 -4.76 -4.50
CA ARG A 459 5.58 -4.11 -4.08
C ARG A 459 5.79 -2.72 -4.64
N ARG A 460 5.12 -2.39 -5.75
CA ARG A 460 5.26 -1.08 -6.42
C ARG A 460 4.19 -0.11 -5.95
N LYS A 461 4.54 1.15 -5.87
CA LYS A 461 3.59 2.23 -5.53
C LYS A 461 2.63 2.48 -6.69
N VAL A 462 1.49 3.09 -6.40
CA VAL A 462 0.45 3.44 -7.37
C VAL A 462 0.97 4.23 -8.58
N SER A 463 2.04 5.02 -8.42
CA SER A 463 2.68 5.71 -9.54
C SER A 463 3.25 4.76 -10.61
N ALA A 464 3.75 3.58 -10.19
CA ALA A 464 4.19 2.56 -11.14
C ALA A 464 3.00 1.90 -11.87
N TRP A 465 1.89 1.68 -11.18
CA TRP A 465 0.67 1.14 -11.79
C TRP A 465 0.11 2.06 -12.88
N ILE A 466 -0.03 3.35 -12.56
CA ILE A 466 -0.52 4.35 -13.52
C ILE A 466 0.47 4.52 -14.68
N LYS A 467 1.78 4.53 -14.37
CA LYS A 467 2.83 4.59 -15.41
C LYS A 467 2.69 3.43 -16.41
N ASN A 468 2.59 2.21 -15.92
CA ASN A 468 2.50 1.03 -16.79
C ASN A 468 1.20 1.02 -17.61
N LEU A 469 0.06 1.41 -17.01
CA LEU A 469 -1.20 1.60 -17.73
C LEU A 469 -1.03 2.61 -18.88
N MET A 470 -0.39 3.75 -18.63
CA MET A 470 -0.12 4.76 -19.66
C MET A 470 0.83 4.22 -20.75
N PHE A 471 1.91 3.51 -20.38
CA PHE A 471 2.84 2.91 -21.34
C PHE A 471 2.14 1.87 -22.19
N TRP A 472 1.35 0.98 -21.59
CA TRP A 472 0.52 0.01 -22.29
C TRP A 472 -0.39 0.67 -23.33
N GLU A 473 -1.13 1.71 -22.95
CA GLU A 473 -2.05 2.38 -23.84
C GLU A 473 -1.34 3.10 -24.98
N HIS A 474 -0.18 3.72 -24.75
CA HIS A 474 0.65 4.30 -25.81
C HIS A 474 1.08 3.24 -26.82
N ARG A 475 1.63 2.11 -26.34
CA ARG A 475 2.06 1.01 -27.20
C ARG A 475 0.93 0.43 -28.02
N ARG A 476 -0.19 0.12 -27.37
CA ARG A 476 -1.37 -0.45 -28.03
C ARG A 476 -1.93 0.45 -29.13
N ARG A 477 -1.81 1.76 -29.00
CA ARG A 477 -2.28 2.75 -29.97
C ARG A 477 -1.22 3.18 -30.97
N GLY A 478 -0.01 2.65 -30.89
CA GLY A 478 1.11 3.06 -31.74
C GLY A 478 1.64 4.46 -31.43
N TYR A 479 1.45 4.97 -30.22
CA TYR A 479 1.94 6.26 -29.80
C TYR A 479 3.38 6.16 -29.28
N LEU A 480 4.17 7.20 -29.52
CA LEU A 480 5.49 7.35 -28.92
C LEU A 480 5.33 7.69 -27.43
N ILE A 481 6.03 6.97 -26.57
CA ILE A 481 6.08 7.31 -25.14
C ILE A 481 7.05 8.49 -24.98
N PRO A 482 6.59 9.69 -24.57
CA PRO A 482 7.45 10.86 -24.51
C PRO A 482 8.50 10.74 -23.39
N ASN A 483 9.66 11.37 -23.59
CA ASN A 483 10.61 11.60 -22.51
C ASN A 483 10.12 12.73 -21.60
N GLN A 484 10.41 12.63 -20.30
CA GLN A 484 10.01 13.64 -19.33
C GLN A 484 10.67 15.01 -19.62
N GLU A 485 11.90 15.01 -20.10
CA GLU A 485 12.63 16.21 -20.47
C GLU A 485 11.91 16.97 -21.60
N ASP A 486 11.41 16.25 -22.60
CA ASP A 486 10.63 16.83 -23.70
C ASP A 486 9.32 17.45 -23.20
N LEU A 487 8.61 16.71 -22.32
CA LEU A 487 7.38 17.21 -21.70
C LEU A 487 7.61 18.50 -20.91
N LEU A 488 8.66 18.54 -20.09
CA LEU A 488 8.98 19.70 -19.26
C LEU A 488 9.43 20.90 -20.09
N SER A 489 10.16 20.70 -21.19
CA SER A 489 10.57 21.77 -22.06
C SER A 489 9.40 22.45 -22.79
N ILE A 490 8.40 21.67 -23.19
CA ILE A 490 7.23 22.16 -23.95
C ILE A 490 6.09 22.60 -23.03
N LYS A 491 5.81 21.84 -21.95
CA LYS A 491 4.63 21.95 -21.09
C LYS A 491 4.95 22.30 -19.63
N GLY A 492 6.18 22.66 -19.31
CA GLY A 492 6.65 22.91 -17.95
C GLY A 492 6.28 24.29 -17.37
N LYS A 493 5.66 25.17 -18.15
CA LYS A 493 5.28 26.52 -17.72
C LYS A 493 4.15 26.46 -16.69
N VAL A 494 4.27 27.23 -15.62
CA VAL A 494 3.23 27.44 -14.60
C VAL A 494 3.04 28.94 -14.39
N VAL A 495 1.84 29.36 -14.06
CA VAL A 495 1.42 30.76 -13.96
C VAL A 495 1.16 31.16 -12.52
N THR A 496 0.53 30.28 -11.73
CA THR A 496 0.14 30.59 -10.36
C THR A 496 1.28 30.37 -9.37
N ALA A 497 1.40 31.24 -8.37
CA ALA A 497 2.40 31.07 -7.30
C ALA A 497 1.97 30.03 -6.28
N ALA A 498 2.89 29.17 -5.88
CA ALA A 498 2.65 28.19 -4.82
C ALA A 498 2.56 28.88 -3.45
N LYS A 499 1.49 28.56 -2.68
CA LYS A 499 1.34 29.02 -1.30
C LYS A 499 2.09 28.16 -0.29
N ILE A 500 2.52 26.95 -0.69
CA ILE A 500 3.20 25.97 0.14
C ILE A 500 4.60 25.73 -0.42
N GLY A 501 5.62 25.81 0.42
CA GLY A 501 7.01 25.58 0.03
C GLY A 501 7.20 24.20 -0.63
N GLY A 502 8.02 24.18 -1.69
CA GLY A 502 8.31 22.95 -2.46
C GLY A 502 7.32 22.61 -3.56
N LYS A 503 6.18 23.29 -3.70
CA LYS A 503 5.27 23.18 -4.85
C LYS A 503 5.53 24.26 -5.87
N ARG A 504 5.28 23.96 -7.15
CA ARG A 504 5.52 24.90 -8.28
C ARG A 504 4.30 25.77 -8.62
N TYR A 505 3.08 25.39 -8.18
CA TYR A 505 1.81 26.04 -8.48
C TYR A 505 0.86 26.03 -7.29
N ALA A 506 -0.19 26.81 -7.33
CA ALA A 506 -1.21 26.87 -6.29
C ALA A 506 -2.01 25.56 -6.17
N GLY A 507 -2.15 25.05 -4.98
CA GLY A 507 -2.91 23.83 -4.68
C GLY A 507 -4.42 24.06 -4.53
N ALA A 508 -5.10 23.11 -3.85
CA ALA A 508 -6.52 23.20 -3.51
C ALA A 508 -6.81 24.37 -2.55
N ILE A 509 -8.05 24.79 -2.54
CA ILE A 509 -8.56 25.73 -1.52
C ILE A 509 -8.96 24.97 -0.26
N VAL A 510 -8.64 25.55 0.88
CA VAL A 510 -9.13 25.11 2.19
C VAL A 510 -9.63 26.34 2.92
N ILE A 511 -10.91 26.31 3.32
CA ILE A 511 -11.53 27.40 4.10
C ILE A 511 -11.22 27.17 5.54
N ASP A 512 -10.85 28.22 6.27
CA ASP A 512 -10.65 28.14 7.70
C ASP A 512 -11.99 27.92 8.41
N PRO A 513 -12.14 26.91 9.28
CA PRO A 513 -13.36 26.71 10.04
C PRO A 513 -13.50 27.79 11.12
N VAL A 514 -14.72 28.09 11.46
CA VAL A 514 -14.99 28.83 12.71
C VAL A 514 -14.85 27.85 13.88
N PRO A 515 -13.92 28.05 14.83
CA PRO A 515 -13.75 27.14 15.96
C PRO A 515 -15.05 27.03 16.77
N GLY A 516 -15.39 25.84 17.22
CA GLY A 516 -16.60 25.57 17.99
C GLY A 516 -17.13 24.15 17.80
N VAL A 517 -18.22 23.86 18.52
CA VAL A 517 -18.95 22.58 18.41
C VAL A 517 -20.25 22.83 17.67
N TYR A 518 -20.47 22.09 16.59
CA TYR A 518 -21.64 22.25 15.73
C TYR A 518 -22.40 20.94 15.63
N PHE A 519 -23.69 20.95 15.90
CA PHE A 519 -24.57 19.77 15.78
C PHE A 519 -25.26 19.74 14.42
N ASN A 520 -25.69 18.55 13.98
CA ASN A 520 -26.37 18.31 12.72
C ASN A 520 -25.59 18.86 11.51
N VAL A 521 -24.37 18.38 11.33
CA VAL A 521 -23.51 18.80 10.22
C VAL A 521 -23.54 17.78 9.10
N VAL A 522 -23.91 18.20 7.90
CA VAL A 522 -23.91 17.39 6.69
C VAL A 522 -22.68 17.71 5.86
N VAL A 523 -21.98 16.68 5.40
CA VAL A 523 -20.84 16.81 4.48
C VAL A 523 -21.31 16.53 3.06
N ALA A 524 -21.24 17.54 2.22
CA ALA A 524 -21.42 17.43 0.79
C ALA A 524 -20.05 17.32 0.12
N ASP A 525 -19.82 16.23 -0.61
CA ASP A 525 -18.54 15.89 -1.23
C ASP A 525 -18.67 15.72 -2.74
N PHE A 526 -17.70 16.23 -3.50
CA PHE A 526 -17.68 16.00 -4.94
C PHE A 526 -17.21 14.59 -5.27
N ALA A 527 -18.03 13.84 -5.98
CA ALA A 527 -17.69 12.48 -6.41
C ALA A 527 -16.44 12.46 -7.30
N SER A 528 -15.28 12.23 -6.69
CA SER A 528 -13.98 12.20 -7.38
C SER A 528 -13.70 13.49 -8.18
N LEU A 529 -13.65 14.65 -7.52
CA LEU A 529 -13.56 15.98 -8.14
C LEU A 529 -12.45 16.07 -9.22
N TYR A 530 -11.20 15.81 -8.87
CA TYR A 530 -10.10 15.95 -9.83
C TYR A 530 -10.16 14.97 -11.02
N PRO A 531 -10.49 13.69 -10.84
CA PRO A 531 -10.78 12.79 -11.96
C PRO A 531 -11.90 13.29 -12.87
N SER A 532 -12.97 13.85 -12.30
CA SER A 532 -14.09 14.42 -13.06
C SER A 532 -13.67 15.67 -13.83
N ILE A 533 -12.83 16.51 -13.24
CA ILE A 533 -12.23 17.68 -13.91
C ILE A 533 -11.34 17.22 -15.08
N ILE A 534 -10.42 16.27 -14.84
CA ILE A 534 -9.54 15.73 -15.87
C ILE A 534 -10.35 15.26 -17.08
N LYS A 535 -11.43 14.50 -16.84
CA LYS A 535 -12.31 14.04 -17.91
C LYS A 535 -13.03 15.19 -18.61
N LYS A 536 -13.79 15.99 -17.85
CA LYS A 536 -14.72 16.97 -18.41
C LYS A 536 -14.00 18.09 -19.17
N TRP A 537 -12.87 18.54 -18.66
CA TRP A 537 -12.05 19.57 -19.30
C TRP A 537 -10.95 19.01 -20.20
N ASN A 538 -11.01 17.74 -20.55
CA ASN A 538 -10.08 17.06 -21.47
C ASN A 538 -8.60 17.29 -21.14
N ILE A 539 -8.24 17.28 -19.84
CA ILE A 539 -6.88 17.59 -19.39
C ILE A 539 -5.97 16.37 -19.58
N SER A 540 -4.99 16.53 -20.46
CA SER A 540 -3.94 15.55 -20.74
C SER A 540 -2.66 16.28 -21.14
N TYR A 541 -1.53 15.60 -21.09
CA TYR A 541 -0.24 16.22 -21.40
C TYR A 541 -0.16 16.74 -22.85
N GLU A 542 -0.84 16.09 -23.78
CA GLU A 542 -0.89 16.47 -25.18
C GLU A 542 -1.93 17.56 -25.48
N THR A 543 -3.01 17.64 -24.73
CA THR A 543 -4.12 18.57 -24.98
C THR A 543 -3.92 19.93 -24.33
N ILE A 544 -3.12 20.00 -23.23
CA ILE A 544 -2.84 21.26 -22.52
C ILE A 544 -1.82 22.10 -23.30
N ASP A 545 -2.04 23.40 -23.38
CA ASP A 545 -1.19 24.37 -24.10
C ASP A 545 -0.73 23.84 -25.46
N PRO A 546 -1.66 23.55 -26.38
CA PRO A 546 -1.32 23.00 -27.70
C PRO A 546 -0.40 23.98 -28.48
N LEU A 547 0.48 23.44 -29.31
CA LEU A 547 1.27 24.25 -30.21
C LEU A 547 0.34 24.87 -31.26
N ASP A 548 0.53 26.13 -31.61
CA ASP A 548 -0.40 27.00 -32.37
C ASP A 548 -0.97 26.41 -33.69
N LYS A 549 -0.30 25.43 -34.29
CA LYS A 549 -0.74 24.79 -35.54
C LYS A 549 -1.43 23.44 -35.36
N GLN A 550 -1.67 22.99 -34.10
CA GLN A 550 -2.11 21.63 -33.82
C GLN A 550 -3.53 21.55 -33.25
N CYS A 551 -4.16 22.68 -32.97
CA CYS A 551 -5.48 22.71 -32.36
C CYS A 551 -6.36 23.72 -33.10
N ILE A 552 -7.50 23.22 -33.60
CA ILE A 552 -8.49 24.04 -34.30
C ILE A 552 -9.43 24.65 -33.26
N LYS A 553 -9.84 23.86 -32.25
CA LYS A 553 -10.81 24.27 -31.22
C LYS A 553 -10.21 24.10 -29.81
N SER A 554 -10.02 25.22 -29.16
CA SER A 554 -9.54 25.25 -27.76
C SER A 554 -10.42 26.11 -26.88
N TYR A 555 -10.33 25.92 -25.56
CA TYR A 555 -10.93 26.82 -24.57
C TYR A 555 -9.88 27.23 -23.53
N ASP A 556 -10.15 28.36 -22.88
CA ASP A 556 -9.28 28.92 -21.86
C ASP A 556 -9.59 28.33 -20.49
N ILE A 557 -8.55 27.95 -19.77
CA ILE A 557 -8.63 27.67 -18.34
C ILE A 557 -8.31 28.96 -17.58
N LYS A 558 -9.22 29.34 -16.71
CA LYS A 558 -9.12 30.54 -15.91
C LYS A 558 -8.84 30.23 -14.45
N ASP A 559 -8.12 31.10 -13.79
CA ASP A 559 -7.96 31.08 -12.35
C ASP A 559 -9.20 31.67 -11.63
N GLU A 560 -9.15 31.72 -10.31
CA GLU A 560 -10.22 32.29 -9.48
C GLU A 560 -10.44 33.79 -9.67
N LYS A 561 -9.54 34.49 -10.35
CA LYS A 561 -9.66 35.94 -10.67
C LYS A 561 -10.24 36.16 -12.07
N GLY A 562 -10.36 35.09 -12.85
CA GLY A 562 -10.82 35.13 -14.24
C GLY A 562 -9.71 35.30 -15.27
N ASP A 563 -8.44 35.29 -14.85
CA ASP A 563 -7.29 35.37 -15.73
C ASP A 563 -7.04 34.04 -16.43
N THR A 564 -6.80 34.06 -17.75
CA THR A 564 -6.45 32.87 -18.51
C THR A 564 -5.05 32.38 -18.14
N ILE A 565 -4.94 31.15 -17.59
CA ILE A 565 -3.68 30.56 -17.17
C ILE A 565 -3.16 29.51 -18.16
N HIS A 566 -4.04 28.77 -18.80
CA HIS A 566 -3.73 27.73 -19.79
C HIS A 566 -4.83 27.62 -20.84
N LYS A 567 -4.51 26.89 -21.93
CA LYS A 567 -5.50 26.53 -22.98
C LYS A 567 -5.56 25.01 -23.11
N VAL A 568 -6.74 24.49 -23.45
CA VAL A 568 -6.93 23.06 -23.69
C VAL A 568 -7.53 22.84 -25.07
N CYS A 569 -6.92 21.93 -25.83
CA CYS A 569 -7.43 21.49 -27.11
C CYS A 569 -8.56 20.47 -26.94
N VAL A 570 -9.62 20.59 -27.74
CA VAL A 570 -10.77 19.68 -27.69
C VAL A 570 -11.07 19.00 -29.03
N ASP A 571 -10.14 19.07 -29.97
CA ASP A 571 -10.29 18.42 -31.28
C ASP A 571 -10.31 16.90 -31.17
N SER A 572 -9.63 16.36 -30.16
CA SER A 572 -9.60 14.94 -29.83
C SER A 572 -9.57 14.75 -28.32
N ALA A 573 -10.03 13.60 -27.88
CA ALA A 573 -9.97 13.27 -26.45
C ALA A 573 -8.53 12.90 -26.03
N GLY A 574 -8.03 13.57 -24.99
CA GLY A 574 -6.70 13.33 -24.44
C GLY A 574 -6.59 11.94 -23.76
N ILE A 575 -5.42 11.32 -23.87
CA ILE A 575 -5.21 9.96 -23.38
C ILE A 575 -5.44 9.83 -21.87
N THR A 576 -4.94 10.80 -21.08
CA THR A 576 -5.17 10.83 -19.63
C THR A 576 -6.64 11.04 -19.32
N ALA A 577 -7.30 11.98 -20.00
CA ALA A 577 -8.73 12.27 -19.82
C ALA A 577 -9.60 11.05 -20.15
N GLN A 578 -9.27 10.33 -21.23
CA GLN A 578 -9.97 9.09 -21.59
C GLN A 578 -9.79 8.00 -20.53
N LEU A 579 -8.56 7.70 -20.12
CA LEU A 579 -8.30 6.59 -19.19
C LEU A 579 -8.89 6.85 -17.80
N VAL A 580 -8.62 8.02 -17.23
CA VAL A 580 -9.16 8.41 -15.91
C VAL A 580 -10.68 8.55 -15.97
N GLY A 581 -11.20 9.12 -17.05
CA GLY A 581 -12.63 9.30 -17.27
C GLY A 581 -13.38 7.98 -17.40
N LEU A 582 -12.84 7.03 -18.16
CA LEU A 582 -13.45 5.69 -18.31
C LEU A 582 -13.47 4.93 -16.98
N LEU A 583 -12.37 4.91 -16.26
CA LEU A 583 -12.31 4.26 -14.94
C LEU A 583 -13.32 4.89 -13.97
N ARG A 584 -13.42 6.23 -13.96
CA ARG A 584 -14.42 6.94 -13.13
C ARG A 584 -15.84 6.55 -13.52
N ASP A 585 -16.15 6.54 -14.81
CA ASP A 585 -17.51 6.26 -15.29
C ASP A 585 -17.89 4.80 -15.10
N PHE A 586 -17.01 3.85 -15.36
CA PHE A 586 -17.21 2.45 -15.00
C PHE A 586 -17.55 2.31 -13.52
N ARG A 587 -16.77 2.96 -12.66
CA ARG A 587 -17.01 2.92 -11.23
C ARG A 587 -18.38 3.50 -10.86
N VAL A 588 -18.65 4.75 -11.26
CA VAL A 588 -19.81 5.50 -10.77
C VAL A 588 -21.11 5.08 -11.48
N LYS A 589 -21.07 4.90 -12.80
CA LYS A 589 -22.26 4.63 -13.59
C LYS A 589 -22.67 3.16 -13.58
N ILE A 590 -21.72 2.23 -13.38
CA ILE A 590 -21.95 0.79 -13.51
C ILE A 590 -21.65 0.08 -12.18
N TYR A 591 -20.38 -0.14 -11.80
CA TYR A 591 -20.03 -1.10 -10.76
C TYR A 591 -20.44 -0.67 -9.34
N LYS A 592 -20.41 0.62 -9.00
CA LYS A 592 -20.91 1.13 -7.70
C LYS A 592 -22.44 0.91 -7.58
N LYS A 593 -23.17 0.94 -8.70
CA LYS A 593 -24.62 0.68 -8.71
C LYS A 593 -24.90 -0.82 -8.65
N LEU A 594 -24.18 -1.63 -9.44
CA LEU A 594 -24.33 -3.08 -9.44
C LEU A 594 -23.98 -3.70 -8.08
N SER A 595 -22.93 -3.23 -7.40
CA SER A 595 -22.57 -3.72 -6.06
C SER A 595 -23.65 -3.48 -4.99
N LYS A 596 -24.56 -2.52 -5.22
CA LYS A 596 -25.68 -2.19 -4.32
C LYS A 596 -27.02 -2.69 -4.80
N SER A 597 -27.11 -3.26 -5.99
CA SER A 597 -28.38 -3.69 -6.59
C SER A 597 -28.99 -4.88 -5.84
N PRO A 598 -30.29 -4.85 -5.45
CA PRO A 598 -30.93 -5.98 -4.78
C PRO A 598 -31.08 -7.22 -5.67
N ASN A 599 -31.10 -7.03 -7.00
CA ASN A 599 -31.40 -8.08 -7.97
C ASN A 599 -30.19 -8.93 -8.37
N ILE A 600 -29.00 -8.65 -7.85
CA ILE A 600 -27.76 -9.36 -8.18
C ILE A 600 -27.41 -10.34 -7.06
N LYS A 601 -26.90 -11.53 -7.41
CA LYS A 601 -26.42 -12.54 -6.45
C LYS A 601 -25.34 -11.96 -5.55
N GLN A 602 -25.32 -12.36 -4.29
CA GLN A 602 -24.39 -11.83 -3.28
C GLN A 602 -22.91 -11.98 -3.67
N GLU A 603 -22.54 -13.08 -4.30
CA GLU A 603 -21.18 -13.31 -4.78
C GLU A 603 -20.74 -12.27 -5.84
N LEU A 604 -21.62 -11.94 -6.80
CA LEU A 604 -21.35 -10.90 -7.79
C LEU A 604 -21.35 -9.50 -7.19
N LYS A 605 -22.19 -9.23 -6.18
CA LYS A 605 -22.14 -7.95 -5.45
C LYS A 605 -20.80 -7.76 -4.78
N SER A 606 -20.30 -8.80 -4.09
CA SER A 606 -18.99 -8.79 -3.46
C SER A 606 -17.90 -8.52 -4.51
N TRP A 607 -17.94 -9.20 -5.66
CA TRP A 607 -16.99 -8.97 -6.74
C TRP A 607 -17.04 -7.53 -7.28
N TYR A 608 -18.23 -7.01 -7.57
CA TYR A 608 -18.41 -5.65 -8.08
C TYR A 608 -18.00 -4.58 -7.05
N GLU A 609 -18.12 -4.88 -5.76
CA GLU A 609 -17.58 -4.03 -4.70
C GLU A 609 -16.05 -3.96 -4.77
N VAL A 610 -15.38 -5.09 -5.00
CA VAL A 610 -13.93 -5.12 -5.22
C VAL A 610 -13.53 -4.32 -6.46
N VAL A 611 -14.29 -4.51 -7.57
CA VAL A 611 -14.07 -3.79 -8.85
C VAL A 611 -14.13 -2.28 -8.63
N GLN A 612 -15.17 -1.78 -7.97
CA GLN A 612 -15.31 -0.34 -7.76
C GLN A 612 -14.26 0.21 -6.77
N ARG A 613 -13.81 -0.58 -5.78
CA ARG A 613 -12.71 -0.20 -4.88
C ARG A 613 -11.37 -0.09 -5.61
N ALA A 614 -11.03 -1.05 -6.45
CA ALA A 614 -9.81 -0.99 -7.26
C ALA A 614 -9.80 0.26 -8.16
N MET A 615 -10.92 0.56 -8.82
CA MET A 615 -11.05 1.78 -9.61
C MET A 615 -10.90 3.04 -8.74
N LYS A 616 -11.50 3.07 -7.53
CA LYS A 616 -11.37 4.19 -6.58
C LYS A 616 -9.90 4.47 -6.24
N VAL A 617 -9.09 3.43 -6.06
CA VAL A 617 -7.64 3.58 -5.81
C VAL A 617 -6.96 4.28 -6.99
N TYR A 618 -7.21 3.82 -8.21
CA TYR A 618 -6.61 4.41 -9.42
C TYR A 618 -7.00 5.86 -9.64
N ILE A 619 -8.30 6.14 -9.66
CA ILE A 619 -8.80 7.47 -10.02
C ILE A 619 -8.43 8.52 -8.97
N ASN A 620 -8.51 8.19 -7.68
CA ASN A 620 -8.18 9.14 -6.61
C ASN A 620 -6.67 9.38 -6.48
N ALA A 621 -5.84 8.39 -6.81
CA ALA A 621 -4.39 8.56 -6.82
C ALA A 621 -3.88 9.28 -8.08
N SER A 622 -4.63 9.27 -9.19
CA SER A 622 -4.17 9.73 -10.51
C SER A 622 -3.69 11.18 -10.51
N TYR A 623 -4.46 12.12 -9.96
CA TYR A 623 -4.05 13.52 -9.89
C TYR A 623 -2.72 13.70 -9.13
N GLY A 624 -2.58 13.08 -7.95
CA GLY A 624 -1.36 13.15 -7.15
C GLY A 624 -0.13 12.59 -7.87
N VAL A 625 -0.33 11.56 -8.70
CA VAL A 625 0.72 10.95 -9.52
C VAL A 625 1.09 11.86 -10.69
N PHE A 626 0.12 12.36 -11.46
CA PHE A 626 0.37 13.26 -12.60
C PHE A 626 0.99 14.59 -12.14
N GLY A 627 0.70 15.05 -10.95
CA GLY A 627 1.29 16.25 -10.34
C GLY A 627 2.68 16.04 -9.69
N HIS A 628 3.26 14.84 -9.73
CA HIS A 628 4.51 14.53 -9.06
C HIS A 628 5.71 14.64 -10.01
N ALA A 629 6.71 15.45 -9.66
CA ALA A 629 7.86 15.79 -10.52
C ALA A 629 8.72 14.60 -11.01
N ARG A 630 8.63 13.42 -10.36
CA ARG A 630 9.37 12.22 -10.79
C ARG A 630 8.54 11.30 -11.68
N PHE A 631 7.30 11.65 -11.98
CA PHE A 631 6.43 10.84 -12.83
C PHE A 631 6.77 11.09 -14.31
N PRO A 632 6.90 10.06 -15.16
CA PRO A 632 7.30 10.24 -16.56
C PRO A 632 6.41 11.18 -17.37
N PHE A 633 5.11 11.21 -17.09
CA PHE A 633 4.14 12.10 -17.74
C PHE A 633 3.84 13.36 -16.92
N TYR A 634 4.74 13.77 -16.02
CA TYR A 634 4.57 14.97 -15.23
C TYR A 634 4.47 16.21 -16.12
N THR A 635 3.32 16.87 -16.04
CA THR A 635 3.00 18.06 -16.81
C THR A 635 2.49 19.12 -15.84
N PRO A 636 3.35 20.06 -15.42
CA PRO A 636 2.98 21.08 -14.43
C PRO A 636 1.76 21.90 -14.82
N SER A 637 1.64 22.30 -16.08
CA SER A 637 0.51 23.08 -16.61
C SER A 637 -0.82 22.31 -16.50
N ALA A 638 -0.81 20.99 -16.79
CA ALA A 638 -2.00 20.15 -16.61
C ALA A 638 -2.40 20.03 -15.14
N ALA A 639 -1.43 19.81 -14.25
CA ALA A 639 -1.69 19.70 -12.83
C ALA A 639 -2.18 21.02 -12.21
N GLU A 640 -1.63 22.15 -12.65
CA GLU A 640 -2.08 23.50 -12.28
C GLU A 640 -3.52 23.75 -12.73
N SER A 641 -3.84 23.38 -13.97
CA SER A 641 -5.19 23.50 -14.53
C SER A 641 -6.24 22.76 -13.71
N VAL A 642 -5.95 21.51 -13.29
CA VAL A 642 -6.88 20.74 -12.45
C VAL A 642 -7.16 21.45 -11.12
N THR A 643 -6.12 21.97 -10.47
CA THR A 643 -6.31 22.68 -9.19
C THR A 643 -7.01 24.03 -9.35
N ALA A 644 -6.73 24.76 -10.44
CA ALA A 644 -7.40 26.02 -10.70
C ALA A 644 -8.90 25.85 -10.94
N ILE A 645 -9.26 24.87 -11.80
CA ILE A 645 -10.68 24.52 -12.01
C ILE A 645 -11.31 24.03 -10.70
N GLY A 646 -10.61 23.19 -9.92
CA GLY A 646 -11.10 22.73 -8.63
C GLY A 646 -11.38 23.86 -7.65
N ARG A 647 -10.50 24.86 -7.55
CA ARG A 647 -10.72 26.08 -6.75
C ARG A 647 -11.92 26.87 -7.25
N TYR A 648 -12.06 27.02 -8.55
CA TYR A 648 -13.20 27.74 -9.15
C TYR A 648 -14.52 27.03 -8.84
N VAL A 649 -14.60 25.71 -9.02
CA VAL A 649 -15.79 24.92 -8.75
C VAL A 649 -16.20 25.01 -7.28
N ILE A 650 -15.27 24.80 -6.35
CA ILE A 650 -15.52 24.87 -4.91
C ILE A 650 -15.96 26.26 -4.50
N SER A 651 -15.25 27.31 -4.93
CA SER A 651 -15.58 28.69 -4.57
C SER A 651 -16.97 29.09 -5.07
N SER A 652 -17.30 28.72 -6.32
CA SER A 652 -18.62 28.98 -6.89
C SER A 652 -19.74 28.21 -6.17
N THR A 653 -19.47 26.96 -5.77
CA THR A 653 -20.42 26.14 -5.00
C THR A 653 -20.67 26.73 -3.62
N ILE A 654 -19.63 27.24 -2.95
CA ILE A 654 -19.76 27.93 -1.65
C ILE A 654 -20.58 29.20 -1.78
N SER A 655 -20.34 30.02 -2.82
CA SER A 655 -21.13 31.23 -3.06
C SER A 655 -22.59 30.86 -3.28
N LYS A 656 -22.88 29.83 -4.08
CA LYS A 656 -24.25 29.36 -4.30
C LYS A 656 -24.90 28.79 -3.06
N ALA A 657 -24.16 28.04 -2.24
CA ALA A 657 -24.66 27.54 -0.96
C ALA A 657 -25.12 28.70 -0.03
N LYS A 658 -24.31 29.76 0.04
CA LYS A 658 -24.66 30.96 0.81
C LYS A 658 -25.92 31.69 0.26
N GLU A 659 -26.05 31.81 -1.07
CA GLU A 659 -27.26 32.37 -1.72
C GLU A 659 -28.52 31.57 -1.38
N LEU A 660 -28.39 30.25 -1.24
CA LEU A 660 -29.47 29.35 -0.86
C LEU A 660 -29.73 29.32 0.66
N GLY A 661 -29.05 30.17 1.44
CA GLY A 661 -29.20 30.25 2.89
C GLY A 661 -28.49 29.13 3.67
N LEU A 662 -27.63 28.33 3.02
CA LEU A 662 -26.86 27.27 3.67
C LEU A 662 -25.65 27.87 4.41
N LYS A 663 -25.46 27.47 5.66
CA LYS A 663 -24.33 27.90 6.48
C LYS A 663 -23.14 26.95 6.25
N VAL A 664 -22.12 27.41 5.52
CA VAL A 664 -20.88 26.67 5.28
C VAL A 664 -19.93 26.92 6.45
N LEU A 665 -19.61 25.84 7.21
CA LEU A 665 -18.69 25.91 8.35
C LEU A 665 -17.23 25.73 7.94
N TYR A 666 -16.99 24.84 6.98
CA TYR A 666 -15.66 24.43 6.56
C TYR A 666 -15.69 23.87 5.12
N GLY A 667 -14.60 23.99 4.40
CA GLY A 667 -14.42 23.40 3.08
C GLY A 667 -12.99 22.92 2.88
N ASP A 668 -12.81 21.70 2.40
CA ASP A 668 -11.49 21.11 2.17
C ASP A 668 -11.44 20.38 0.81
N THR A 669 -10.76 20.99 -0.14
CA THR A 669 -10.45 20.43 -1.46
C THR A 669 -11.68 20.08 -2.30
N ASP A 670 -12.52 19.15 -1.87
CA ASP A 670 -13.67 18.56 -2.56
C ASP A 670 -14.92 18.44 -1.70
N SER A 671 -14.86 18.85 -0.43
CA SER A 671 -15.96 18.71 0.52
C SER A 671 -16.36 20.03 1.19
N LEU A 672 -17.65 20.13 1.52
CA LEU A 672 -18.27 21.23 2.23
C LEU A 672 -19.00 20.73 3.47
N PHE A 673 -18.73 21.33 4.61
CA PHE A 673 -19.44 21.06 5.87
C PHE A 673 -20.54 22.09 6.07
N LEU A 674 -21.79 21.64 6.02
CA LEU A 674 -22.99 22.45 6.06
C LEU A 674 -23.69 22.28 7.41
N TRP A 675 -23.94 23.39 8.11
CA TRP A 675 -24.56 23.35 9.42
C TRP A 675 -26.07 23.34 9.31
N ASN A 676 -26.72 22.33 9.86
CA ASN A 676 -28.16 22.16 9.95
C ASN A 676 -28.88 22.54 8.62
N PRO A 677 -28.47 21.95 7.47
CA PRO A 677 -29.05 22.34 6.19
C PRO A 677 -30.46 21.76 6.02
N SER A 678 -31.33 22.49 5.31
CA SER A 678 -32.61 21.94 4.87
C SER A 678 -32.39 21.03 3.64
N GLU A 679 -33.21 20.00 3.51
CA GLU A 679 -33.11 19.04 2.39
C GLU A 679 -33.41 19.71 1.04
N ASP A 680 -34.38 20.65 1.01
CA ASP A 680 -34.69 21.44 -0.19
C ASP A 680 -33.49 22.27 -0.67
N SER A 681 -32.81 22.98 0.25
CA SER A 681 -31.65 23.81 -0.10
C SER A 681 -30.47 22.93 -0.55
N LEU A 682 -30.30 21.75 0.07
CA LEU A 682 -29.28 20.78 -0.36
C LEU A 682 -29.56 20.26 -1.78
N GLN A 683 -30.82 19.91 -2.09
CA GLN A 683 -31.18 19.43 -3.41
C GLN A 683 -30.99 20.54 -4.46
N LYS A 684 -31.42 21.76 -4.18
CA LYS A 684 -31.19 22.91 -5.07
C LYS A 684 -29.69 23.17 -5.34
N LEU A 685 -28.85 23.01 -4.33
CA LEU A 685 -27.41 23.15 -4.49
C LEU A 685 -26.83 22.06 -5.40
N ARG A 686 -27.25 20.81 -5.20
CA ARG A 686 -26.84 19.66 -6.04
C ARG A 686 -27.25 19.85 -7.50
N ASP A 687 -28.50 20.21 -7.74
CA ASP A 687 -29.03 20.44 -9.09
C ASP A 687 -28.30 21.60 -9.79
N TRP A 688 -27.96 22.64 -9.05
CA TRP A 688 -27.18 23.76 -9.57
C TRP A 688 -25.75 23.33 -9.96
N VAL A 689 -25.09 22.52 -9.14
CA VAL A 689 -23.75 21.98 -9.44
C VAL A 689 -23.79 21.13 -10.70
N VAL A 690 -24.74 20.23 -10.81
CA VAL A 690 -24.94 19.39 -12.01
C VAL A 690 -25.17 20.26 -13.25
N SER A 691 -26.06 21.24 -13.17
CA SER A 691 -26.43 22.10 -14.29
C SER A 691 -25.27 22.99 -14.78
N ASN A 692 -24.46 23.53 -13.85
CA ASN A 692 -23.40 24.48 -14.19
C ASN A 692 -22.05 23.79 -14.48
N PHE A 693 -21.72 22.73 -13.74
CA PHE A 693 -20.42 22.06 -13.89
C PHE A 693 -20.53 20.66 -14.44
N GLY A 694 -21.73 20.03 -14.50
CA GLY A 694 -21.90 18.61 -14.83
C GLY A 694 -21.09 17.68 -13.93
N LEU A 695 -20.97 18.06 -12.67
CA LEU A 695 -20.29 17.33 -11.61
C LEU A 695 -21.31 16.84 -10.58
N ASP A 696 -21.04 15.70 -9.96
CA ASP A 696 -21.91 15.13 -8.95
C ASP A 696 -21.47 15.60 -7.56
N LEU A 697 -22.36 16.21 -6.80
CA LEU A 697 -22.19 16.55 -5.38
C LEU A 697 -23.00 15.56 -4.55
N GLU A 698 -22.33 14.64 -3.87
CA GLU A 698 -22.94 13.59 -3.04
C GLU A 698 -23.00 14.04 -1.57
N LEU A 699 -23.99 13.53 -0.82
CA LEU A 699 -24.01 13.65 0.64
C LEU A 699 -23.22 12.45 1.18
N ASP A 700 -22.01 12.71 1.69
CA ASP A 700 -21.07 11.64 2.10
C ASP A 700 -21.34 11.18 3.54
N LYS A 701 -21.48 12.15 4.47
CA LYS A 701 -21.60 11.87 5.90
C LYS A 701 -22.52 12.86 6.58
N THR A 702 -23.18 12.37 7.62
CA THR A 702 -23.88 13.22 8.59
C THR A 702 -23.28 13.03 9.97
N TYR A 703 -22.96 14.12 10.64
CA TYR A 703 -22.42 14.12 11.98
C TYR A 703 -23.47 14.62 12.98
N LYS A 704 -23.64 13.88 14.07
CA LYS A 704 -24.36 14.37 15.24
C LYS A 704 -23.76 15.66 15.74
N PHE A 705 -22.42 15.71 15.84
CA PHE A 705 -21.68 16.94 16.04
C PHE A 705 -20.29 16.88 15.38
N VAL A 706 -19.73 18.06 15.11
CA VAL A 706 -18.32 18.25 14.75
C VAL A 706 -17.73 19.35 15.63
N ALA A 707 -16.57 19.08 16.21
CA ALA A 707 -15.75 20.04 16.94
C ALA A 707 -14.60 20.50 16.05
N PHE A 708 -14.63 21.76 15.59
CA PHE A 708 -13.58 22.37 14.78
C PHE A 708 -12.64 23.19 15.64
N ALA A 709 -11.32 22.93 15.51
CA ALA A 709 -10.28 23.76 16.11
C ALA A 709 -9.60 24.65 15.05
N LEU A 710 -8.98 24.01 14.06
CA LEU A 710 -8.23 24.65 12.97
C LEU A 710 -8.52 23.91 11.66
N LYS A 711 -8.10 24.50 10.52
CA LYS A 711 -8.17 23.80 9.24
C LYS A 711 -7.45 22.44 9.28
N LYS A 712 -8.11 21.42 8.73
CA LYS A 712 -7.65 20.03 8.73
C LYS A 712 -7.53 19.39 10.12
N ASN A 713 -8.05 20.04 11.17
CA ASN A 713 -8.05 19.55 12.54
C ASN A 713 -9.49 19.60 13.10
N TYR A 714 -10.16 18.47 13.12
CA TYR A 714 -11.49 18.32 13.69
C TYR A 714 -11.77 16.92 14.23
N LEU A 715 -12.75 16.83 15.10
CA LEU A 715 -13.34 15.62 15.61
C LEU A 715 -14.83 15.62 15.29
N GLY A 716 -15.36 14.55 14.71
CA GLY A 716 -16.78 14.42 14.38
C GLY A 716 -17.35 13.08 14.80
N LEU A 717 -18.51 13.09 15.45
CA LEU A 717 -19.29 11.90 15.77
C LEU A 717 -20.35 11.70 14.68
N GLN A 718 -20.24 10.62 13.92
CA GLN A 718 -21.22 10.27 12.89
C GLN A 718 -22.55 9.79 13.49
N ASP A 719 -23.65 9.91 12.76
CA ASP A 719 -24.96 9.41 13.17
C ASP A 719 -24.94 7.89 13.41
N GLY A 720 -24.11 7.13 12.68
CA GLY A 720 -23.89 5.70 12.90
C GLY A 720 -22.98 5.34 14.08
N GLY A 721 -22.55 6.31 14.90
CA GLY A 721 -21.72 6.09 16.10
C GLY A 721 -20.21 6.05 15.84
N GLY A 722 -19.77 6.19 14.60
CA GLY A 722 -18.34 6.28 14.26
C GLY A 722 -17.72 7.62 14.61
N ILE A 723 -16.49 7.64 15.11
CA ILE A 723 -15.75 8.87 15.44
C ILE A 723 -14.67 9.12 14.38
N ASP A 724 -14.81 10.24 13.67
CA ASP A 724 -13.78 10.77 12.77
C ASP A 724 -12.85 11.72 13.52
N VAL A 725 -11.57 11.42 13.54
CA VAL A 725 -10.51 12.30 14.07
C VAL A 725 -9.56 12.64 12.95
N LYS A 726 -9.56 13.89 12.51
CA LYS A 726 -8.71 14.41 11.44
C LYS A 726 -7.65 15.37 12.00
N GLY A 727 -6.40 15.20 11.54
CA GLY A 727 -5.31 16.12 11.81
C GLY A 727 -4.79 16.18 13.24
N LEU A 728 -5.55 15.73 14.23
CA LEU A 728 -5.17 15.78 15.64
C LEU A 728 -3.96 14.88 15.92
N MET A 729 -2.93 15.47 16.50
CA MET A 729 -1.60 14.84 16.67
C MET A 729 -1.56 13.70 17.69
N GLY A 730 -2.53 13.62 18.61
CA GLY A 730 -2.60 12.58 19.64
C GLY A 730 -2.70 11.13 19.13
N LYS A 731 -2.99 10.95 17.84
CA LYS A 731 -3.01 9.63 17.18
C LYS A 731 -1.66 9.16 16.61
N LYS A 732 -0.57 9.93 16.73
CA LYS A 732 0.73 9.56 16.14
C LYS A 732 1.50 8.58 17.02
N ARG A 733 2.25 7.65 16.42
CA ARG A 733 3.10 6.65 17.10
C ARG A 733 4.19 7.24 18.01
N ASN A 734 4.73 8.39 17.61
CA ASN A 734 5.81 9.03 18.36
C ASN A 734 5.28 10.00 19.43
N VAL A 735 4.22 9.60 20.11
CA VAL A 735 3.61 10.34 21.23
C VAL A 735 3.82 9.51 22.49
N PRO A 736 4.25 10.10 23.60
CA PRO A 736 4.38 9.40 24.88
C PRO A 736 3.08 8.69 25.31
N LYS A 737 3.20 7.53 25.92
CA LYS A 737 2.07 6.66 26.31
C LYS A 737 1.04 7.41 27.14
N ILE A 738 1.47 8.17 28.13
CA ILE A 738 0.61 8.98 29.01
C ILE A 738 -0.30 9.94 28.22
N LEU A 739 0.22 10.54 27.15
CA LEU A 739 -0.53 11.48 26.32
C LEU A 739 -1.50 10.72 25.38
N GLN A 740 -1.10 9.55 24.87
CA GLN A 740 -2.00 8.70 24.07
C GLN A 740 -3.22 8.25 24.87
N GLU A 741 -3.00 7.77 26.08
CA GLU A 741 -4.05 7.32 27.00
C GLU A 741 -5.02 8.46 27.32
N THR A 742 -4.49 9.62 27.71
CA THR A 742 -5.31 10.82 27.95
C THR A 742 -6.12 11.23 26.71
N PHE A 743 -5.49 11.18 25.52
CA PHE A 743 -6.21 11.52 24.28
C PHE A 743 -7.34 10.55 23.97
N ILE A 744 -7.17 9.25 24.21
CA ILE A 744 -8.21 8.24 24.03
C ILE A 744 -9.37 8.48 25.00
N GLU A 745 -9.11 8.76 26.26
CA GLU A 745 -10.13 9.05 27.25
C GLU A 745 -10.93 10.31 26.89
N VAL A 746 -10.24 11.34 26.42
CA VAL A 746 -10.86 12.57 25.91
C VAL A 746 -11.78 12.29 24.73
N VAL A 747 -11.34 11.51 23.74
CA VAL A 747 -12.15 11.13 22.58
C VAL A 747 -13.37 10.31 23.01
N ASN A 748 -13.21 9.40 23.96
CA ASN A 748 -14.30 8.59 24.50
C ASN A 748 -15.34 9.44 25.26
N ALA A 749 -14.92 10.45 26.01
CA ALA A 749 -15.83 11.40 26.66
C ALA A 749 -16.62 12.20 25.63
N LEU A 750 -15.92 12.68 24.57
CA LEU A 750 -16.56 13.42 23.50
C LEU A 750 -17.60 12.58 22.74
N SER A 751 -17.43 11.26 22.66
CA SER A 751 -18.42 10.38 22.00
C SER A 751 -19.79 10.37 22.68
N LYS A 752 -19.87 10.82 23.92
CA LYS A 752 -21.11 10.90 24.71
C LYS A 752 -21.81 12.25 24.60
N LEU A 753 -21.21 13.21 23.90
CA LEU A 753 -21.73 14.57 23.78
C LEU A 753 -23.08 14.60 23.05
N ASN A 754 -24.04 15.28 23.64
CA ASN A 754 -25.38 15.53 23.11
C ASN A 754 -25.63 17.03 23.00
N ASN A 755 -26.68 17.40 22.23
CA ASN A 755 -27.08 18.80 22.03
C ASN A 755 -27.93 19.34 23.20
N THR A 756 -27.40 19.23 24.43
CA THR A 756 -27.99 19.79 25.63
C THR A 756 -26.96 20.63 26.38
N PRO A 757 -27.36 21.71 27.06
CA PRO A 757 -26.43 22.51 27.83
C PRO A 757 -25.71 21.73 28.93
N GLU A 758 -26.42 20.80 29.59
CA GLU A 758 -25.87 19.96 30.65
C GLU A 758 -24.77 19.07 30.11
N SER A 759 -25.03 18.34 29.01
CA SER A 759 -24.03 17.47 28.38
C SER A 759 -22.79 18.25 27.90
N MET A 760 -22.99 19.47 27.44
CA MET A 760 -21.90 20.34 27.03
C MET A 760 -21.02 20.73 28.22
N GLU A 761 -21.64 21.08 29.37
CA GLU A 761 -20.89 21.49 30.56
C GLU A 761 -20.19 20.29 31.22
N ASP A 762 -20.84 19.11 31.29
CA ASP A 762 -20.24 17.88 31.78
C ASP A 762 -18.98 17.52 31.01
N VAL A 763 -19.04 17.61 29.67
CA VAL A 763 -17.87 17.34 28.81
C VAL A 763 -16.78 18.39 29.00
N LYS A 764 -17.12 19.67 29.12
CA LYS A 764 -16.13 20.72 29.38
C LYS A 764 -15.43 20.52 30.72
N GLU A 765 -16.17 20.18 31.74
CA GLU A 765 -15.60 19.92 33.07
C GLU A 765 -14.69 18.70 33.03
N PHE A 766 -15.15 17.63 32.41
CA PHE A 766 -14.28 16.44 32.21
C PHE A 766 -12.98 16.80 31.48
N LEU A 767 -13.05 17.55 30.39
CA LEU A 767 -11.87 17.99 29.62
C LEU A 767 -10.89 18.80 30.49
N ARG A 768 -11.43 19.76 31.27
CA ARG A 768 -10.62 20.56 32.19
C ARG A 768 -9.91 19.70 33.22
N LEU A 769 -10.65 18.85 33.92
CA LEU A 769 -10.10 17.96 34.96
C LEU A 769 -9.06 17.01 34.38
N LYS A 770 -9.38 16.33 33.31
CA LYS A 770 -8.48 15.30 32.76
C LYS A 770 -7.18 15.87 32.20
N VAL A 771 -7.25 17.04 31.53
CA VAL A 771 -6.05 17.68 31.00
C VAL A 771 -5.26 18.35 32.14
N HIS A 772 -5.95 18.85 33.17
CA HIS A 772 -5.30 19.37 34.37
C HIS A 772 -4.56 18.25 35.13
N ASP A 773 -5.17 17.08 35.31
CA ASP A 773 -4.53 15.92 35.94
C ASP A 773 -3.23 15.54 35.23
N LEU A 774 -3.26 15.50 33.89
CA LEU A 774 -2.06 15.25 33.09
C LEU A 774 -1.02 16.36 33.29
N TYR A 775 -1.44 17.63 33.32
CA TYR A 775 -0.57 18.78 33.56
C TYR A 775 0.14 18.66 34.94
N VAL A 776 -0.62 18.39 36.00
CA VAL A 776 -0.10 18.21 37.37
C VAL A 776 0.82 17.01 37.43
N LYS A 777 0.42 15.87 36.89
CA LYS A 777 1.24 14.64 36.85
C LYS A 777 2.60 14.88 36.21
N LEU A 778 2.65 15.65 35.12
CA LEU A 778 3.90 16.03 34.47
C LEU A 778 4.69 17.05 35.30
N LYS A 779 4.04 18.05 35.84
CA LYS A 779 4.67 19.11 36.65
C LYS A 779 5.34 18.56 37.91
N ASP A 780 4.63 17.68 38.61
CA ASP A 780 5.06 17.05 39.84
C ASP A 780 5.98 15.83 39.62
N ARG A 781 6.29 15.51 38.36
CA ARG A 781 7.12 14.34 37.97
C ARG A 781 6.58 13.01 38.50
N SER A 782 5.25 12.90 38.66
CA SER A 782 4.55 11.67 39.12
C SER A 782 4.33 10.68 37.97
N PHE A 783 5.35 10.44 37.15
CA PHE A 783 5.31 9.54 35.99
C PHE A 783 6.54 8.61 36.01
N THR A 784 6.41 7.49 35.30
CA THR A 784 7.54 6.60 34.98
C THR A 784 8.20 7.04 33.68
N LEU A 785 9.46 6.66 33.48
CA LEU A 785 10.16 6.96 32.23
C LEU A 785 9.47 6.34 31.01
N ASP A 786 8.88 5.14 31.16
CA ASP A 786 8.15 4.47 30.08
C ASP A 786 6.88 5.24 29.65
N GLU A 787 6.16 5.85 30.58
CA GLU A 787 4.98 6.65 30.29
C GLU A 787 5.29 7.89 29.44
N VAL A 788 6.50 8.46 29.61
CA VAL A 788 6.92 9.67 28.90
C VAL A 788 7.92 9.39 27.77
N ALA A 789 8.30 8.13 27.54
CA ALA A 789 9.25 7.77 26.51
C ALA A 789 8.67 7.92 25.10
N TYR A 790 9.51 8.43 24.20
CA TYR A 790 9.29 8.32 22.75
C TYR A 790 9.89 7.01 22.25
N ARG A 791 9.19 6.35 21.34
CA ARG A 791 9.61 5.07 20.77
C ARG A 791 9.82 5.19 19.27
N THR A 792 11.00 4.82 18.78
CA THR A 792 11.34 4.90 17.35
C THR A 792 12.30 3.80 16.94
N THR A 793 12.00 3.11 15.84
CA THR A 793 12.89 2.08 15.26
C THR A 793 13.94 2.73 14.37
N LEU A 794 15.18 2.24 14.45
CA LEU A 794 16.29 2.66 13.59
C LEU A 794 16.16 2.04 12.20
N ASN A 795 16.13 2.88 11.17
CA ASN A 795 16.09 2.44 9.80
C ASN A 795 17.46 2.16 9.18
N LYS A 796 18.54 2.58 9.87
CA LYS A 796 19.94 2.44 9.48
C LYS A 796 20.79 2.35 10.72
N ASP A 797 22.02 1.87 10.59
CA ASP A 797 22.96 1.92 11.68
C ASP A 797 23.25 3.36 12.15
N PRO A 798 23.45 3.58 13.44
CA PRO A 798 23.70 4.93 13.97
C PRO A 798 24.87 5.67 13.31
N SER A 799 25.86 4.95 12.78
CA SER A 799 27.03 5.49 12.06
C SER A 799 26.69 6.03 10.67
N GLU A 800 25.70 5.50 10.01
CA GLU A 800 25.30 5.91 8.65
C GLU A 800 24.55 7.26 8.59
N TYR A 801 24.10 7.78 9.72
CA TYR A 801 23.43 9.08 9.80
C TYR A 801 24.42 10.24 9.80
N VAL A 802 24.93 10.62 8.61
CA VAL A 802 25.97 11.64 8.44
C VAL A 802 25.40 13.05 8.23
N LYS A 803 24.33 13.19 7.42
CA LYS A 803 23.78 14.50 7.03
C LYS A 803 22.84 15.11 8.08
N THR A 804 22.02 14.31 8.73
CA THR A 804 21.09 14.73 9.79
C THR A 804 21.06 13.66 10.86
N THR A 805 21.09 14.08 12.13
CA THR A 805 21.02 13.16 13.28
C THR A 805 19.69 13.38 14.02
N PRO A 806 18.64 12.61 13.69
CA PRO A 806 17.35 12.66 14.39
C PRO A 806 17.49 12.36 15.89
N GLN A 807 16.48 12.70 16.68
CA GLN A 807 16.49 12.55 18.13
C GLN A 807 16.77 11.10 18.59
N HIS A 808 16.07 10.13 18.01
CA HIS A 808 16.27 8.70 18.30
C HIS A 808 17.69 8.24 17.94
N VAL A 809 18.30 8.78 16.87
CA VAL A 809 19.68 8.44 16.50
C VAL A 809 20.69 9.03 17.47
N LYS A 810 20.41 10.22 18.03
CA LYS A 810 21.26 10.77 19.11
C LYS A 810 21.23 9.88 20.35
N ALA A 811 20.02 9.43 20.75
CA ALA A 811 19.86 8.49 21.86
C ALA A 811 20.55 7.15 21.57
N ALA A 812 20.43 6.62 20.33
CA ALA A 812 21.16 5.42 19.92
C ALA A 812 22.68 5.57 20.01
N LYS A 813 23.22 6.71 19.56
CA LYS A 813 24.65 7.01 19.67
C LYS A 813 25.12 7.10 21.13
N GLN A 814 24.28 7.58 22.05
CA GLN A 814 24.57 7.56 23.49
C GLN A 814 24.69 6.13 24.03
N LEU A 815 23.79 5.22 23.58
CA LEU A 815 23.86 3.82 23.97
C LEU A 815 25.14 3.16 23.45
N VAL A 816 25.47 3.40 22.17
CA VAL A 816 26.73 2.91 21.57
C VAL A 816 27.98 3.40 22.33
N SER A 817 28.02 4.70 22.69
CA SER A 817 29.16 5.26 23.46
C SER A 817 29.24 4.69 24.87
N ASN A 818 28.20 4.12 25.42
CA ASN A 818 28.15 3.41 26.69
C ASN A 818 28.34 1.89 26.55
N GLY A 819 28.83 1.41 25.39
CA GLY A 819 29.18 0.01 25.19
C GLY A 819 27.97 -0.88 24.82
N ILE A 820 26.79 -0.31 24.61
CA ILE A 820 25.61 -1.05 24.18
C ILE A 820 25.64 -1.12 22.65
N ASN A 821 25.68 -2.31 22.11
CA ASN A 821 25.68 -2.50 20.67
C ASN A 821 24.29 -2.24 20.10
N ILE A 822 24.15 -1.23 19.25
CA ILE A 822 22.92 -0.78 18.60
C ILE A 822 23.10 -0.80 17.09
N THR A 823 22.16 -1.44 16.38
CA THR A 823 22.19 -1.63 14.93
C THR A 823 20.86 -1.24 14.27
N ARG A 824 20.80 -1.30 12.96
CA ARG A 824 19.58 -1.17 12.17
C ARG A 824 18.51 -2.15 12.69
N GLY A 825 17.28 -1.67 12.85
CA GLY A 825 16.14 -2.46 13.34
C GLY A 825 15.88 -2.31 14.83
N ASP A 826 16.86 -1.81 15.63
CA ASP A 826 16.67 -1.62 17.06
C ASP A 826 15.63 -0.54 17.36
N VAL A 827 14.81 -0.80 18.37
CA VAL A 827 13.81 0.14 18.88
C VAL A 827 14.47 0.98 19.96
N ILE A 828 14.57 2.27 19.71
CA ILE A 828 15.15 3.24 20.64
C ILE A 828 14.05 3.93 21.44
N LEU A 829 14.09 3.75 22.76
CA LEU A 829 13.29 4.47 23.73
C LEU A 829 14.11 5.63 24.27
N TYR A 830 13.56 6.84 24.23
CA TYR A 830 14.26 8.03 24.70
C TYR A 830 13.30 9.07 25.28
N VAL A 831 13.82 9.90 26.17
CA VAL A 831 13.11 11.03 26.77
C VAL A 831 13.76 12.34 26.36
N LYS A 832 12.97 13.42 26.34
CA LYS A 832 13.50 14.78 26.15
C LYS A 832 14.14 15.25 27.45
N VAL A 833 15.33 15.87 27.35
CA VAL A 833 16.13 16.37 28.49
C VAL A 833 16.73 17.74 28.17
N ARG A 834 17.07 18.51 29.23
CA ARG A 834 17.78 19.78 29.12
C ARG A 834 19.29 19.55 28.97
N SER A 835 19.70 19.04 27.82
CA SER A 835 21.12 18.82 27.49
C SER A 835 21.44 19.30 26.06
N LYS A 836 22.72 19.29 25.69
CA LYS A 836 23.16 19.62 24.33
C LYS A 836 22.45 18.78 23.26
N ASP A 837 22.26 17.50 23.52
CA ASP A 837 21.58 16.57 22.60
C ASP A 837 20.04 16.69 22.62
N LYS A 838 19.48 17.33 23.65
CA LYS A 838 18.04 17.50 23.94
C LYS A 838 17.28 16.20 24.12
N VAL A 839 17.96 15.05 24.14
CA VAL A 839 17.40 13.72 24.37
C VAL A 839 18.36 12.83 25.12
N LYS A 840 17.83 11.84 25.82
CA LYS A 840 18.61 10.82 26.54
C LYS A 840 17.93 9.48 26.37
N ALA A 841 18.70 8.43 26.07
CA ALA A 841 18.19 7.07 26.01
C ALA A 841 17.60 6.65 27.37
N ILE A 842 16.49 5.94 27.38
CA ILE A 842 15.78 5.60 28.63
C ILE A 842 16.64 4.80 29.59
N GLN A 843 17.53 3.93 29.10
CA GLN A 843 18.43 3.13 29.86
C GLN A 843 19.46 3.97 30.65
N LEU A 844 19.70 5.20 30.21
CA LEU A 844 20.66 6.13 30.80
C LEU A 844 19.99 7.28 31.57
N ALA A 845 18.65 7.40 31.43
CA ALA A 845 17.89 8.53 31.98
C ALA A 845 17.39 8.27 33.41
N LYS A 846 17.19 9.34 34.15
CA LYS A 846 16.44 9.37 35.41
C LYS A 846 15.23 10.30 35.24
N VAL A 847 14.24 10.16 36.11
CA VAL A 847 13.01 11.02 36.08
C VAL A 847 13.38 12.49 36.17
N ASP A 848 14.40 12.83 36.97
CA ASP A 848 14.87 14.19 37.13
C ASP A 848 15.52 14.80 35.88
N ASP A 849 16.02 13.96 34.98
CA ASP A 849 16.60 14.42 33.71
C ASP A 849 15.53 14.95 32.74
N VAL A 850 14.27 14.53 32.90
CA VAL A 850 13.18 14.83 31.96
C VAL A 850 12.91 16.34 31.90
N ASP A 851 12.91 16.90 30.70
CA ASP A 851 12.57 18.30 30.46
C ASP A 851 11.04 18.47 30.43
N VAL A 852 10.43 18.59 31.60
CA VAL A 852 9.00 18.70 31.82
C VAL A 852 8.39 19.84 30.99
N GLU A 853 9.05 20.99 30.85
CA GLU A 853 8.54 22.11 30.06
C GLU A 853 8.37 21.73 28.58
N SER A 854 9.35 21.04 27.99
CA SER A 854 9.20 20.51 26.61
C SER A 854 8.05 19.51 26.45
N TYR A 855 7.70 18.76 27.51
CA TYR A 855 6.54 17.88 27.49
C TYR A 855 5.24 18.66 27.65
N LEU A 856 5.17 19.65 28.54
CA LEU A 856 4.02 20.51 28.72
C LEU A 856 3.70 21.30 27.43
N ASP A 857 4.73 21.86 26.76
CA ASP A 857 4.55 22.51 25.46
C ASP A 857 3.99 21.55 24.40
N TYR A 858 4.48 20.31 24.41
CA TYR A 858 4.00 19.30 23.47
C TYR A 858 2.57 18.87 23.79
N VAL A 859 2.23 18.63 25.05
CA VAL A 859 0.86 18.33 25.52
C VAL A 859 -0.08 19.48 25.14
N LYS A 860 0.33 20.72 25.40
CA LYS A 860 -0.40 21.92 24.99
C LYS A 860 -0.71 21.90 23.49
N SER A 861 0.32 21.71 22.66
CA SER A 861 0.16 21.72 21.19
C SER A 861 -0.82 20.67 20.65
N ILE A 862 -1.01 19.57 21.39
CA ILE A 862 -1.91 18.47 21.00
C ILE A 862 -3.31 18.66 21.58
N LEU A 863 -3.42 18.87 22.88
CA LEU A 863 -4.70 18.90 23.59
C LEU A 863 -5.42 20.24 23.42
N GLU A 864 -4.70 21.34 23.24
CA GLU A 864 -5.30 22.65 22.95
C GLU A 864 -6.22 22.60 21.71
N GLN A 865 -5.88 21.78 20.72
CA GLN A 865 -6.72 21.56 19.54
C GLN A 865 -8.06 20.88 19.86
N VAL A 866 -8.17 20.18 20.98
CA VAL A 866 -9.41 19.59 21.46
C VAL A 866 -10.14 20.54 22.41
N LEU A 867 -9.42 21.41 23.11
CA LEU A 867 -9.97 22.36 24.09
C LEU A 867 -10.60 23.62 23.41
N ILE A 868 -9.97 24.11 22.35
CA ILE A 868 -10.40 25.30 21.61
C ILE A 868 -11.89 25.28 21.21
N PRO A 869 -12.44 24.20 20.64
CA PRO A 869 -13.84 24.12 20.26
C PRO A 869 -14.80 24.32 21.42
N PHE A 870 -14.38 24.01 22.65
CA PHE A 870 -15.14 24.14 23.88
C PHE A 870 -14.87 25.48 24.62
N SER A 871 -14.09 26.36 24.01
CA SER A 871 -13.68 27.66 24.61
C SER A 871 -12.89 27.49 25.91
N ILE A 872 -12.14 26.40 26.04
CA ILE A 872 -11.25 26.15 27.17
C ILE A 872 -9.84 26.60 26.75
N THR A 873 -9.24 27.49 27.52
CA THR A 873 -7.86 27.96 27.27
C THR A 873 -6.85 27.14 28.04
N TRP A 874 -5.59 27.20 27.61
CA TRP A 874 -4.52 26.53 28.35
C TRP A 874 -4.29 27.17 29.73
N ASP A 875 -4.55 28.46 29.87
CA ASP A 875 -4.48 29.17 31.16
C ASP A 875 -5.49 28.64 32.14
N ASP A 876 -6.68 28.25 31.68
CA ASP A 876 -7.69 27.58 32.52
C ASP A 876 -7.19 26.22 33.04
N ILE A 877 -6.38 25.50 32.26
CA ILE A 877 -5.77 24.24 32.65
C ILE A 877 -4.59 24.42 33.59
N ALA A 878 -3.74 25.39 33.33
CA ALA A 878 -2.54 25.67 34.12
C ALA A 878 -2.81 26.38 35.46
N GLY A 879 -4.05 26.84 35.67
CA GLY A 879 -4.44 27.58 36.86
C GLY A 879 -3.83 28.99 36.95
N THR A 880 -3.44 29.57 35.80
CA THR A 880 -2.86 30.91 35.71
C THR A 880 -3.96 31.90 35.37
N ALA A 881 -4.34 32.74 36.33
CA ALA A 881 -5.26 33.86 36.08
C ALA A 881 -4.54 34.92 35.26
N LYS A 882 -5.20 35.42 34.17
CA LYS A 882 -4.69 36.60 33.47
C LYS A 882 -4.77 37.81 34.35
N LEU A 883 -3.73 38.64 34.38
CA LEU A 883 -3.70 39.92 35.13
C LEU A 883 -4.92 40.82 34.81
N GLU A 884 -5.46 40.71 33.58
CA GLU A 884 -6.65 41.43 33.14
C GLU A 884 -7.93 41.06 33.94
N ALA A 885 -7.99 39.87 34.54
CA ALA A 885 -9.12 39.44 35.40
C ALA A 885 -9.11 40.14 36.76
N PHE A 886 -7.99 40.71 37.20
CA PHE A 886 -7.82 41.47 38.43
C PHE A 886 -7.93 42.97 38.19
N MET A 887 -8.10 43.42 36.96
CA MET A 887 -8.23 44.85 36.61
C MET A 887 -9.66 45.24 36.23
N LYS A 888 -10.65 44.42 36.58
CA LYS A 888 -12.10 44.78 36.49
C LYS A 888 -12.66 45.16 37.83
#